data_6cfdcbc6f14a2e6eeb6daf31917dff10
#
_entry.id   6cfdcbc6f14a2e6eeb6daf31917dff10
#
_cell.length_a   1.000
_cell.length_b   1.000
_cell.length_c   1.000
_cell.angle_alpha   90.00
_cell.angle_beta   90.00
_cell.angle_gamma   90.00
#
_symmetry.space_group_name_H-M   'P 1'
#
loop_
_entity.id
_entity.type
_entity.pdbx_description
1 polymer ?
#
loop_
_entity_poly.entity_id
_entity_poly.type
_entity_poly.pdbx_seq_one_letter_code
_entity_poly.pdbx_strand_id
1 'polypeptide(L)'
;MSLVSIPEAPTGQENIPLSSLDISKTKCGWEGHVPQKNKSIEGNPLTIAGTVYDSGVGTHGPSQIIVKLNGSVTDFYAVLGIDDEVSTYGNFDYRVYLMSESGATEDVAVGTIDRLNNKSVDIHANVNGWKYLYLETTNGKLDNWSDHVDWANAYFVFQDQNSTRPCIVSEAELGSKLACATTVFSQPGVRFMQKVRATTPDALLSVSGLPAGLTWNEKRNIVEGIVDEEGEYTYQITVTADGETDTENVKLTVSKSLQHPVPFMGWLSWNSVQGDISEKIIRQAVELFKTKGLYDCGWNHIMMDDLWHAATRNADGTPRPNAARFPNGLKPVADFVHENGMKFGLYTDAANLTCANAFGSFGYEDIDAETYAEWGVDVVKCDYCNAPADVQTAKTRYKALADAFERAGYGTMLYICEWGVREPWKWGAEVGGRCWRISQDVRDCWTGKQTGVGVVQSIQAMKNLSAYQGVNRFNDSDMLCTGLHATGKSSNDLCGGTGAGMTQDEYRTQLALWCMWSSPMALSFDPRSKAILDDDYKMLTNKELIALNQDRMGQQADLISEDNDLYIFAKDCENGDVALSVTNMSSATKTATFDFMKIPALDPEQTYTVRDVWANAEIDEAVGSLTADVRSHATRVFRLSAKKVVDAVASPLSSKGFAVVPGKGCVKVSMPDTDGLSKRILVSDFDGRVVSGTTTIADKARLALQKGTYLVTVVCNAQATTVKVVL
;
A
#
# COMPACT_ATOMS: atom_id res chain seq x y z
N MET A 1 17.15 47.40 -2.59
CA MET A 1 16.91 46.19 -1.77
C MET A 1 17.97 46.20 -0.67
N SER A 2 17.58 45.99 0.57
CA SER A 2 18.52 45.86 1.69
C SER A 2 19.15 44.47 1.61
N LEU A 3 20.49 44.39 1.76
CA LEU A 3 21.22 43.13 1.90
C LEU A 3 21.33 42.81 3.39
N VAL A 4 20.95 41.60 3.78
CA VAL A 4 21.04 41.10 5.15
C VAL A 4 22.06 39.95 5.19
N SER A 5 23.01 40.06 6.13
CA SER A 5 24.06 39.07 6.35
C SER A 5 23.94 38.49 7.76
N ILE A 6 24.50 37.28 7.95
CA ILE A 6 24.60 36.66 9.27
C ILE A 6 25.41 37.61 10.17
N PRO A 7 24.93 37.93 11.40
CA PRO A 7 25.62 38.81 12.31
C PRO A 7 27.01 38.25 12.71
N GLU A 8 27.96 39.15 13.05
CA GLU A 8 29.22 38.72 13.64
C GLU A 8 29.00 38.04 14.99
N ALA A 9 29.67 36.91 15.20
CA ALA A 9 29.58 36.21 16.45
C ALA A 9 30.26 36.97 17.59
N PRO A 10 29.75 36.89 18.84
CA PRO A 10 30.44 37.40 20.02
C PRO A 10 31.84 36.78 20.19
N THR A 11 32.73 37.47 20.88
CA THR A 11 34.09 36.99 21.13
C THR A 11 34.07 35.60 21.80
N GLY A 12 34.74 34.64 21.18
CA GLY A 12 34.83 33.24 21.64
C GLY A 12 33.73 32.31 21.10
N GLN A 13 32.80 32.84 20.29
CA GLN A 13 31.80 32.09 19.58
C GLN A 13 32.02 32.13 18.06
N GLU A 14 31.33 31.23 17.35
CA GLU A 14 31.30 31.22 15.88
C GLU A 14 29.85 31.07 15.41
N ASN A 15 29.45 31.82 14.40
CA ASN A 15 28.16 31.57 13.73
C ASN A 15 28.40 30.66 12.51
N ILE A 16 27.88 29.44 12.56
CA ILE A 16 28.00 28.44 11.49
C ILE A 16 26.80 28.57 10.56
N PRO A 17 26.97 29.04 9.31
CA PRO A 17 25.88 29.10 8.34
C PRO A 17 25.33 27.69 8.03
N LEU A 18 24.03 27.55 7.93
CA LEU A 18 23.39 26.30 7.47
C LEU A 18 23.90 25.90 6.09
N SER A 19 24.08 26.87 5.20
CA SER A 19 24.62 26.67 3.85
C SER A 19 26.10 26.21 3.82
N SER A 20 26.86 26.33 4.92
CA SER A 20 28.20 25.78 5.01
C SER A 20 28.24 24.27 5.21
N LEU A 21 27.13 23.67 5.67
CA LEU A 21 27.00 22.23 5.89
C LEU A 21 26.82 21.48 4.56
N ASP A 22 26.85 20.16 4.61
CA ASP A 22 26.59 19.31 3.44
C ASP A 22 25.07 19.17 3.17
N ILE A 23 24.54 20.06 2.34
CA ILE A 23 23.12 20.09 1.99
C ILE A 23 22.71 19.00 0.99
N SER A 24 23.62 18.16 0.47
CA SER A 24 23.30 17.09 -0.47
C SER A 24 22.35 16.03 0.10
N LYS A 25 22.25 15.97 1.43
CA LYS A 25 21.38 15.06 2.18
C LYS A 25 19.98 15.62 2.45
N THR A 26 19.71 16.83 2.03
CA THR A 26 18.41 17.49 2.18
C THR A 26 17.41 16.92 1.17
N LYS A 27 16.20 16.59 1.62
CA LYS A 27 15.10 16.26 0.71
C LYS A 27 14.54 17.52 0.05
N CYS A 28 14.28 17.46 -1.25
CA CYS A 28 13.68 18.52 -2.05
C CYS A 28 12.48 17.99 -2.82
N GLY A 29 11.35 18.66 -2.74
CA GLY A 29 10.09 18.23 -3.33
C GLY A 29 9.95 18.46 -4.83
N TRP A 30 10.91 19.12 -5.46
CA TRP A 30 10.91 19.37 -6.91
C TRP A 30 11.79 18.34 -7.62
N GLU A 31 11.18 17.42 -8.33
CA GLU A 31 11.88 16.34 -9.02
C GLU A 31 12.92 16.92 -10.01
N GLY A 32 14.14 16.40 -9.95
CA GLY A 32 15.26 16.85 -10.78
C GLY A 32 15.97 18.12 -10.29
N HIS A 33 15.51 18.74 -9.20
CA HIS A 33 16.17 19.87 -8.55
C HIS A 33 16.83 19.45 -7.24
N VAL A 34 17.88 20.17 -6.86
CA VAL A 34 18.60 19.96 -5.60
C VAL A 34 18.65 21.27 -4.83
N PRO A 35 18.65 21.21 -3.49
CA PRO A 35 18.80 22.41 -2.68
C PRO A 35 20.02 23.23 -3.05
N GLN A 36 19.92 24.55 -2.97
CA GLN A 36 20.96 25.49 -3.38
C GLN A 36 21.57 26.19 -2.17
N LYS A 37 22.91 26.33 -2.16
CA LYS A 37 23.64 27.12 -1.15
C LYS A 37 23.64 28.60 -1.53
N ASN A 38 23.13 29.44 -0.63
CA ASN A 38 23.12 30.92 -0.77
C ASN A 38 22.37 31.40 -2.02
N LYS A 39 21.42 30.61 -2.47
CA LYS A 39 20.59 30.86 -3.66
C LYS A 39 19.23 30.26 -3.48
N SER A 40 18.24 30.83 -4.16
CA SER A 40 16.93 30.21 -4.31
C SER A 40 17.01 28.86 -5.04
N ILE A 41 15.95 28.10 -5.05
CA ILE A 41 15.91 26.79 -5.75
C ILE A 41 16.17 26.92 -7.26
N GLU A 42 15.83 28.04 -7.89
CA GLU A 42 16.12 28.32 -9.31
C GLU A 42 17.51 28.94 -9.52
N GLY A 43 18.27 29.18 -8.46
CA GLY A 43 19.64 29.70 -8.54
C GLY A 43 19.75 31.23 -8.52
N ASN A 44 18.68 31.97 -8.21
CA ASN A 44 18.65 33.40 -8.02
C ASN A 44 19.14 33.79 -6.62
N PRO A 45 19.42 35.08 -6.32
CA PRO A 45 19.68 35.54 -4.95
C PRO A 45 18.49 35.27 -4.04
N LEU A 46 18.71 34.74 -2.84
CA LEU A 46 17.68 34.56 -1.82
C LEU A 46 16.96 35.88 -1.55
N THR A 47 15.67 35.97 -1.85
CA THR A 47 14.92 37.21 -1.73
C THR A 47 13.53 36.97 -1.14
N ILE A 48 13.30 37.41 0.09
CA ILE A 48 12.02 37.24 0.78
C ILE A 48 11.43 38.64 1.08
N ALA A 49 10.21 38.86 0.64
CA ALA A 49 9.48 40.11 0.87
C ALA A 49 10.30 41.40 0.56
N GLY A 50 11.05 41.38 -0.52
CA GLY A 50 11.88 42.48 -0.99
C GLY A 50 13.26 42.63 -0.29
N THR A 51 13.59 41.75 0.64
CA THR A 51 14.87 41.70 1.35
C THR A 51 15.76 40.63 0.75
N VAL A 52 17.01 40.98 0.39
CA VAL A 52 18.00 40.06 -0.14
C VAL A 52 18.87 39.52 0.99
N TYR A 53 19.18 38.23 0.97
CA TYR A 53 20.02 37.56 1.94
C TYR A 53 21.23 36.95 1.24
N ASP A 54 22.42 37.10 1.84
CA ASP A 54 23.67 36.57 1.27
C ASP A 54 23.99 35.14 1.72
N SER A 55 23.27 34.63 2.70
CA SER A 55 23.44 33.27 3.23
C SER A 55 22.10 32.56 3.48
N GLY A 56 22.08 31.27 3.23
CA GLY A 56 20.92 30.44 3.47
C GLY A 56 20.85 29.21 2.55
N VAL A 57 19.75 28.52 2.56
CA VAL A 57 19.48 27.36 1.71
C VAL A 57 18.13 27.53 1.03
N GLY A 58 18.14 27.60 -0.31
CA GLY A 58 16.92 27.53 -1.11
C GLY A 58 16.57 26.08 -1.43
N THR A 59 15.31 25.73 -1.24
CA THR A 59 14.75 24.41 -1.51
C THR A 59 13.32 24.54 -2.04
N HIS A 60 12.61 23.42 -2.16
CA HIS A 60 11.23 23.39 -2.63
C HIS A 60 10.39 22.44 -1.77
N GLY A 61 9.17 22.87 -1.39
CA GLY A 61 8.26 22.01 -0.65
C GLY A 61 7.76 20.79 -1.48
N PRO A 62 7.55 19.65 -0.86
CA PRO A 62 7.91 19.30 0.52
C PRO A 62 9.42 19.11 0.68
N SER A 63 10.02 19.67 1.72
CA SER A 63 11.45 19.52 1.99
C SER A 63 11.75 19.19 3.44
N GLN A 64 12.90 18.57 3.69
CA GLN A 64 13.34 18.23 5.03
C GLN A 64 14.85 18.39 5.15
N ILE A 65 15.28 19.13 6.16
CA ILE A 65 16.69 19.25 6.57
C ILE A 65 16.78 18.74 8.00
N ILE A 66 17.58 17.70 8.24
CA ILE A 66 17.81 17.13 9.56
C ILE A 66 19.23 17.45 9.98
N VAL A 67 19.38 18.23 11.06
CA VAL A 67 20.69 18.61 11.57
C VAL A 67 21.00 17.87 12.85
N LYS A 68 22.05 17.04 12.85
CA LYS A 68 22.64 16.45 14.06
C LYS A 68 23.47 17.52 14.76
N LEU A 69 23.10 17.87 15.99
CA LEU A 69 23.63 19.02 16.72
C LEU A 69 24.97 18.75 17.41
N ASN A 70 25.27 17.47 17.68
CA ASN A 70 26.52 16.99 18.32
C ASN A 70 26.82 17.62 19.68
N GLY A 71 25.82 18.24 20.33
CA GLY A 71 25.97 18.91 21.63
C GLY A 71 26.89 20.14 21.63
N SER A 72 27.15 20.72 20.43
CA SER A 72 28.17 21.76 20.24
C SER A 72 27.59 23.15 19.95
N VAL A 73 26.30 23.25 19.74
CA VAL A 73 25.57 24.48 19.41
C VAL A 73 24.49 24.77 20.43
N THR A 74 24.20 26.06 20.66
CA THR A 74 23.21 26.49 21.65
C THR A 74 21.93 27.03 21.02
N ASP A 75 22.04 27.71 19.89
CA ASP A 75 20.92 28.37 19.25
C ASP A 75 20.97 28.18 17.74
N PHE A 76 19.80 28.19 17.13
CA PHE A 76 19.60 28.25 15.68
C PHE A 76 18.70 29.42 15.34
N TYR A 77 19.08 30.19 14.34
CA TYR A 77 18.34 31.34 13.79
C TYR A 77 18.13 31.15 12.31
N ALA A 78 16.97 31.56 11.78
CA ALA A 78 16.66 31.62 10.36
C ALA A 78 15.51 32.58 10.08
N VAL A 79 15.44 33.05 8.85
CA VAL A 79 14.23 33.65 8.25
C VAL A 79 13.69 32.61 7.25
N LEU A 80 12.56 32.01 7.55
CA LEU A 80 11.86 31.10 6.64
C LEU A 80 10.85 31.88 5.81
N GLY A 81 10.88 31.70 4.48
CA GLY A 81 9.90 32.37 3.63
C GLY A 81 9.80 31.80 2.22
N ILE A 82 8.84 32.35 1.47
CA ILE A 82 8.71 32.13 0.02
C ILE A 82 9.61 33.11 -0.72
N ASP A 83 10.44 32.59 -1.64
CA ASP A 83 11.28 33.41 -2.48
C ASP A 83 10.44 34.32 -3.41
N ASP A 84 10.90 35.57 -3.60
CA ASP A 84 10.25 36.55 -4.45
C ASP A 84 10.32 36.24 -5.96
N GLU A 85 11.08 35.20 -6.37
CA GLU A 85 11.11 34.71 -7.75
C GLU A 85 9.75 34.15 -8.19
N VAL A 86 8.91 33.64 -7.25
CA VAL A 86 7.52 33.27 -7.51
C VAL A 86 6.58 34.46 -7.33
N SER A 87 5.76 34.77 -8.35
CA SER A 87 5.03 36.03 -8.41
C SER A 87 3.64 36.02 -7.80
N THR A 88 2.87 34.94 -7.86
CA THR A 88 1.42 34.94 -7.55
C THR A 88 0.93 33.78 -6.72
N TYR A 89 1.60 32.65 -6.75
CA TYR A 89 1.21 31.43 -6.04
C TYR A 89 2.37 30.99 -5.15
N GLY A 90 2.12 30.04 -4.32
CA GLY A 90 3.05 29.43 -3.40
C GLY A 90 2.56 29.57 -1.98
N ASN A 91 2.42 28.44 -1.34
CA ASN A 91 2.13 28.34 0.08
C ASN A 91 2.64 26.98 0.56
N PHE A 92 3.22 26.94 1.71
CA PHE A 92 3.66 25.72 2.35
C PHE A 92 3.41 25.78 3.85
N ASP A 93 3.16 24.62 4.42
CA ASP A 93 3.17 24.52 5.88
C ASP A 93 4.57 24.16 6.33
N TYR A 94 4.97 24.64 7.50
CA TYR A 94 6.27 24.38 8.07
C TYR A 94 6.15 23.86 9.50
N ARG A 95 7.11 23.02 9.86
CA ARG A 95 7.33 22.58 11.24
C ARG A 95 8.84 22.60 11.53
N VAL A 96 9.22 23.32 12.56
CA VAL A 96 10.56 23.29 13.14
C VAL A 96 10.45 22.63 14.50
N TYR A 97 11.18 21.55 14.71
CA TYR A 97 11.14 20.85 15.98
C TYR A 97 12.49 20.23 16.35
N LEU A 98 12.62 19.97 17.63
CA LEU A 98 13.79 19.37 18.25
C LEU A 98 13.48 17.92 18.62
N MET A 99 14.49 17.04 18.53
CA MET A 99 14.38 15.66 18.95
C MET A 99 15.54 15.28 19.88
N SER A 100 15.19 14.68 21.03
CA SER A 100 16.15 14.19 22.02
C SER A 100 16.77 12.86 21.60
N GLU A 101 17.77 12.40 22.35
CA GLU A 101 18.35 11.06 22.24
C GLU A 101 17.31 9.94 22.41
N SER A 102 16.29 10.15 23.24
CA SER A 102 15.21 9.18 23.49
C SER A 102 14.08 9.20 22.43
N GLY A 103 14.19 10.08 21.41
CA GLY A 103 13.14 10.25 20.41
C GLY A 103 11.99 11.18 20.81
N ALA A 104 12.01 11.76 22.03
CA ALA A 104 11.02 12.76 22.43
C ALA A 104 11.20 14.06 21.61
N THR A 105 10.10 14.63 21.15
CA THR A 105 10.11 15.84 20.31
C THR A 105 9.50 17.04 21.00
N GLU A 106 9.98 18.25 20.62
CA GLU A 106 9.45 19.54 21.04
C GLU A 106 9.31 20.46 19.85
N ASP A 107 8.12 20.96 19.59
CA ASP A 107 7.87 21.92 18.49
C ASP A 107 8.41 23.31 18.88
N VAL A 108 9.25 23.87 18.03
CA VAL A 108 9.78 25.25 18.12
C VAL A 108 8.86 26.22 17.42
N ALA A 109 8.46 25.88 16.19
CA ALA A 109 7.60 26.70 15.38
C ALA A 109 6.78 25.84 14.39
N VAL A 110 5.50 26.13 14.28
CA VAL A 110 4.58 25.48 13.34
C VAL A 110 3.70 26.54 12.73
N GLY A 111 3.45 26.46 11.44
CA GLY A 111 2.57 27.43 10.78
C GLY A 111 2.52 27.25 9.26
N THR A 112 1.91 28.24 8.61
CA THR A 112 1.76 28.30 7.16
C THR A 112 2.40 29.59 6.65
N ILE A 113 3.21 29.48 5.62
CA ILE A 113 3.68 30.59 4.80
C ILE A 113 2.81 30.67 3.55
N ASP A 114 2.39 31.89 3.20
CA ASP A 114 1.49 32.14 2.07
C ASP A 114 1.96 33.42 1.35
N ARG A 115 2.21 33.35 0.06
CA ARG A 115 2.71 34.45 -0.78
C ARG A 115 1.88 35.72 -0.68
N LEU A 116 0.57 35.59 -0.43
CA LEU A 116 -0.36 36.73 -0.40
C LEU A 116 -0.47 37.40 0.97
N ASN A 117 -0.38 36.61 2.06
CA ASN A 117 -0.75 37.07 3.40
C ASN A 117 0.41 37.04 4.38
N ASN A 118 1.20 35.98 4.43
CA ASN A 118 2.30 35.77 5.36
C ASN A 118 3.50 35.18 4.62
N LYS A 119 4.40 36.06 4.18
CA LYS A 119 5.50 35.67 3.29
C LYS A 119 6.71 35.11 4.01
N SER A 120 6.86 35.33 5.30
CA SER A 120 8.00 34.90 6.08
C SER A 120 7.73 34.83 7.57
N VAL A 121 8.56 34.09 8.28
CA VAL A 121 8.59 34.01 9.74
C VAL A 121 10.06 33.97 10.20
N ASP A 122 10.33 34.64 11.34
CA ASP A 122 11.62 34.55 12.03
C ASP A 122 11.59 33.31 12.93
N ILE A 123 12.59 32.45 12.79
CA ILE A 123 12.77 31.24 13.58
C ILE A 123 13.93 31.44 14.56
N HIS A 124 13.69 31.15 15.83
CA HIS A 124 14.73 31.01 16.85
C HIS A 124 14.47 29.76 17.67
N ALA A 125 15.45 28.87 17.71
CA ALA A 125 15.41 27.64 18.52
C ALA A 125 16.57 27.60 19.49
N ASN A 126 16.30 27.41 20.80
CA ASN A 126 17.32 27.00 21.72
C ASN A 126 17.55 25.50 21.54
N VAL A 127 18.70 25.12 20.95
CA VAL A 127 19.01 23.73 20.57
C VAL A 127 19.93 23.04 21.57
N ASN A 128 20.28 23.70 22.68
CA ASN A 128 21.18 23.19 23.67
C ASN A 128 20.62 21.92 24.36
N GLY A 129 21.39 20.85 24.34
CA GLY A 129 21.00 19.57 24.96
C GLY A 129 20.11 18.68 24.07
N TRP A 130 19.75 19.12 22.88
CA TRP A 130 19.02 18.31 21.90
C TRP A 130 19.97 17.57 20.96
N LYS A 131 19.50 16.43 20.42
CA LYS A 131 20.29 15.60 19.50
C LYS A 131 20.14 16.07 18.06
N TYR A 132 18.92 16.36 17.65
CA TYR A 132 18.59 16.78 16.27
C TYR A 132 17.68 18.01 16.25
N LEU A 133 17.85 18.80 15.19
CA LEU A 133 16.92 19.85 14.75
C LEU A 133 16.35 19.43 13.40
N TYR A 134 15.03 19.44 13.28
CA TYR A 134 14.29 19.19 12.05
C TYR A 134 13.72 20.50 11.51
N LEU A 135 13.99 20.76 10.23
CA LEU A 135 13.43 21.86 9.46
C LEU A 135 12.60 21.25 8.34
N GLU A 136 11.30 21.26 8.50
CA GLU A 136 10.38 20.60 7.58
C GLU A 136 9.45 21.61 6.93
N THR A 137 9.19 21.40 5.63
CA THR A 137 8.12 22.07 4.90
C THR A 137 7.33 21.02 4.14
N THR A 138 6.01 21.22 4.05
CA THR A 138 5.11 20.35 3.30
C THR A 138 4.47 21.13 2.16
N ASN A 139 3.69 20.44 1.33
CA ASN A 139 2.82 21.15 0.41
C ASN A 139 1.83 21.99 1.22
N GLY A 140 1.55 23.18 0.76
CA GLY A 140 0.49 24.00 1.34
C GLY A 140 -0.91 23.45 1.06
N LYS A 141 -1.86 24.33 0.98
CA LYS A 141 -3.30 23.98 0.95
C LYS A 141 -3.75 23.20 -0.27
N LEU A 142 -3.04 23.19 -1.41
CA LEU A 142 -3.57 22.67 -2.66
C LEU A 142 -2.60 21.76 -3.42
N ASP A 143 -1.33 22.13 -3.53
CA ASP A 143 -0.30 21.42 -4.31
C ASP A 143 1.09 21.96 -3.92
N ASN A 144 2.15 21.50 -4.58
CA ASN A 144 3.51 22.01 -4.39
C ASN A 144 3.92 23.07 -5.45
N TRP A 145 2.97 23.66 -6.14
CA TRP A 145 3.26 24.66 -7.16
C TRP A 145 3.79 25.95 -6.54
N SER A 146 4.95 26.38 -7.02
CA SER A 146 5.60 27.61 -6.56
C SER A 146 5.96 27.63 -5.07
N ASP A 147 6.13 26.47 -4.45
CA ASP A 147 6.54 26.34 -3.05
C ASP A 147 8.06 26.46 -2.93
N HIS A 148 8.59 27.61 -3.43
CA HIS A 148 10.01 27.95 -3.36
C HIS A 148 10.34 28.41 -1.95
N VAL A 149 11.04 27.57 -1.21
CA VAL A 149 11.33 27.73 0.21
C VAL A 149 12.74 28.24 0.41
N ASP A 150 12.87 29.35 1.09
CA ASP A 150 14.15 29.86 1.54
C ASP A 150 14.30 29.78 3.06
N TRP A 151 15.32 29.07 3.50
CA TRP A 151 15.88 29.19 4.85
C TRP A 151 16.98 30.24 4.81
N ALA A 152 16.60 31.51 4.77
CA ALA A 152 17.51 32.65 4.63
C ALA A 152 18.12 33.03 5.97
N ASN A 153 19.33 33.60 5.94
CA ASN A 153 20.09 34.01 7.11
C ASN A 153 20.13 32.95 8.22
N ALA A 154 20.19 31.66 7.79
CA ALA A 154 20.13 30.51 8.68
C ALA A 154 21.50 30.14 9.23
N TYR A 155 21.66 30.14 10.57
CA TYR A 155 22.93 29.85 11.22
C TYR A 155 22.76 29.27 12.63
N PHE A 156 23.80 28.54 13.07
CA PHE A 156 23.94 28.02 14.44
C PHE A 156 24.96 28.84 15.23
N VAL A 157 24.68 29.05 16.52
CA VAL A 157 25.65 29.61 17.45
C VAL A 157 26.51 28.48 18.04
N PHE A 158 27.79 28.46 17.68
CA PHE A 158 28.73 27.43 18.06
C PHE A 158 29.66 27.98 19.15
N GLN A 159 29.75 27.35 20.29
CA GLN A 159 30.41 27.88 21.48
C GLN A 159 31.81 27.31 21.72
N ASP A 160 32.07 26.09 21.29
CA ASP A 160 33.36 25.42 21.55
C ASP A 160 34.02 24.96 20.22
N GLN A 161 35.02 25.68 19.77
CA GLN A 161 35.73 25.37 18.52
C GLN A 161 36.47 24.01 18.54
N ASN A 162 36.59 23.35 19.71
CA ASN A 162 37.17 22.01 19.80
C ASN A 162 36.11 20.91 19.75
N SER A 163 34.82 21.25 19.75
CA SER A 163 33.71 20.30 19.68
C SER A 163 33.44 19.87 18.22
N THR A 164 32.75 18.76 18.08
CA THR A 164 32.26 18.28 16.78
C THR A 164 31.21 19.26 16.23
N ARG A 165 31.39 19.76 15.02
CA ARG A 165 30.45 20.68 14.37
C ARG A 165 29.12 19.99 14.09
N PRO A 166 28.01 20.75 14.04
CA PRO A 166 26.74 20.23 13.55
C PRO A 166 26.89 19.75 12.11
N CYS A 167 26.10 18.76 11.72
CA CYS A 167 26.11 18.23 10.36
C CYS A 167 24.68 17.87 9.92
N ILE A 168 24.40 18.02 8.61
CA ILE A 168 23.15 17.52 8.04
C ILE A 168 23.28 15.99 7.86
N VAL A 169 22.26 15.28 8.27
CA VAL A 169 22.14 13.82 8.12
C VAL A 169 20.91 13.49 7.28
N SER A 170 20.98 12.41 6.53
CA SER A 170 19.81 11.83 5.88
C SER A 170 18.98 11.01 6.89
N GLU A 171 17.73 10.73 6.57
CA GLU A 171 16.92 9.83 7.39
C GLU A 171 17.57 8.45 7.58
N ALA A 172 18.29 7.96 6.56
CA ALA A 172 19.02 6.70 6.64
C ALA A 172 20.13 6.73 7.71
N GLU A 173 20.74 7.88 7.99
CA GLU A 173 21.80 8.06 8.99
C GLU A 173 21.25 8.27 10.42
N LEU A 174 19.94 8.33 10.61
CA LEU A 174 19.29 8.41 11.93
C LEU A 174 19.20 7.05 12.66
N GLY A 175 19.83 6.03 12.11
CA GLY A 175 19.61 4.65 12.48
C GLY A 175 18.44 4.04 11.70
N SER A 176 18.50 2.74 11.51
CA SER A 176 17.45 2.05 10.77
C SER A 176 16.18 1.93 11.62
N LYS A 177 15.03 2.27 11.01
CA LYS A 177 13.71 2.17 11.61
C LYS A 177 12.91 1.06 10.97
N LEU A 178 11.89 0.56 11.66
CA LEU A 178 10.94 -0.35 11.08
C LEU A 178 10.16 0.32 9.95
N ALA A 179 10.11 -0.33 8.78
CA ALA A 179 9.45 0.16 7.58
C ALA A 179 8.37 -0.84 7.11
N CYS A 180 7.48 -1.23 8.01
CA CYS A 180 6.33 -2.07 7.73
C CYS A 180 5.19 -1.77 8.71
N ALA A 181 4.01 -2.37 8.47
CA ALA A 181 2.87 -2.17 9.33
C ALA A 181 3.05 -2.78 10.73
N THR A 182 2.58 -2.07 11.75
CA THR A 182 2.54 -2.53 13.16
C THR A 182 1.13 -2.91 13.64
N THR A 183 0.10 -2.60 12.87
CA THR A 183 -1.27 -3.07 13.08
C THR A 183 -1.66 -3.99 11.93
N VAL A 184 -1.86 -5.28 12.21
CA VAL A 184 -2.07 -6.31 11.19
C VAL A 184 -3.28 -7.20 11.53
N PHE A 185 -3.85 -7.82 10.51
CA PHE A 185 -5.08 -8.61 10.63
C PHE A 185 -4.95 -9.96 9.93
N SER A 186 -5.69 -10.95 10.41
CA SER A 186 -5.84 -12.25 9.77
C SER A 186 -7.23 -12.84 10.03
N GLN A 187 -7.60 -13.83 9.24
CA GLN A 187 -8.74 -14.70 9.53
C GLN A 187 -8.26 -16.05 10.03
N PRO A 188 -8.99 -16.71 10.96
CA PRO A 188 -8.64 -18.03 11.42
C PRO A 188 -8.53 -19.04 10.26
N GLY A 189 -7.48 -19.86 10.27
CA GLY A 189 -7.24 -20.88 9.25
C GLY A 189 -6.78 -20.37 7.88
N VAL A 190 -6.60 -19.06 7.72
CA VAL A 190 -6.05 -18.45 6.50
C VAL A 190 -4.55 -18.26 6.65
N ARG A 191 -3.79 -18.55 5.60
CA ARG A 191 -2.35 -18.27 5.57
C ARG A 191 -2.11 -16.79 5.79
N PHE A 192 -1.38 -16.47 6.84
CA PHE A 192 -0.93 -15.12 7.17
C PHE A 192 0.48 -14.89 6.64
N MET A 193 0.74 -13.69 6.15
CA MET A 193 2.07 -13.23 5.82
C MET A 193 2.19 -11.74 6.17
N GLN A 194 3.27 -11.41 6.89
CA GLN A 194 3.70 -10.02 7.07
C GLN A 194 5.12 -9.87 6.59
N LYS A 195 5.33 -8.96 5.66
CA LYS A 195 6.66 -8.56 5.20
C LYS A 195 7.26 -7.60 6.22
N VAL A 196 8.47 -7.92 6.67
CA VAL A 196 9.22 -7.09 7.62
C VAL A 196 10.32 -6.39 6.84
N ARG A 197 10.34 -5.07 6.90
CA ARG A 197 11.33 -4.23 6.22
C ARG A 197 11.85 -3.18 7.18
N ALA A 198 13.05 -2.69 6.91
CA ALA A 198 13.67 -1.57 7.59
C ALA A 198 13.94 -0.44 6.60
N THR A 199 14.16 0.76 7.10
CA THR A 199 14.49 1.93 6.28
C THR A 199 15.85 1.78 5.57
N THR A 200 16.76 0.98 6.11
CA THR A 200 18.03 0.63 5.46
C THR A 200 18.06 -0.85 5.06
N PRO A 201 18.53 -1.18 3.84
CA PRO A 201 18.51 -2.56 3.33
C PRO A 201 19.33 -3.56 4.15
N ASP A 202 20.45 -3.10 4.75
CA ASP A 202 21.42 -3.96 5.45
C ASP A 202 21.13 -4.10 6.95
N ALA A 203 20.01 -3.58 7.45
CA ALA A 203 19.62 -3.72 8.84
C ALA A 203 19.33 -5.18 9.20
N LEU A 204 19.80 -5.60 10.38
CA LEU A 204 19.45 -6.91 10.94
C LEU A 204 18.04 -6.87 11.50
N LEU A 205 17.23 -7.82 11.10
CA LEU A 205 15.85 -7.96 11.54
C LEU A 205 15.70 -9.20 12.42
N SER A 206 14.96 -9.06 13.51
CA SER A 206 14.57 -10.20 14.34
C SER A 206 13.15 -10.06 14.84
N VAL A 207 12.50 -11.19 15.13
CA VAL A 207 11.11 -11.24 15.59
C VAL A 207 11.02 -12.13 16.81
N SER A 208 10.29 -11.71 17.83
CA SER A 208 10.09 -12.44 19.06
C SER A 208 8.64 -12.37 19.55
N GLY A 209 8.23 -13.37 20.35
CA GLY A 209 6.88 -13.40 20.94
C GLY A 209 5.77 -13.76 19.94
N LEU A 210 6.09 -14.44 18.84
CA LEU A 210 5.10 -14.87 17.85
C LEU A 210 4.03 -15.78 18.46
N PRO A 211 2.75 -15.60 18.12
CA PRO A 211 1.69 -16.52 18.51
C PRO A 211 1.89 -17.90 17.89
N ALA A 212 1.29 -18.92 18.50
CA ALA A 212 1.32 -20.28 17.98
C ALA A 212 0.79 -20.34 16.53
N GLY A 213 1.50 -21.08 15.68
CA GLY A 213 1.20 -21.21 14.25
C GLY A 213 1.92 -20.22 13.35
N LEU A 214 2.57 -19.17 13.90
CA LEU A 214 3.43 -18.27 13.14
C LEU A 214 4.91 -18.56 13.35
N THR A 215 5.70 -18.33 12.30
CA THR A 215 7.16 -18.48 12.29
C THR A 215 7.81 -17.29 11.61
N TRP A 216 9.06 -17.01 12.00
CA TRP A 216 9.92 -16.03 11.34
C TRP A 216 10.76 -16.72 10.25
N ASN A 217 10.61 -16.27 9.03
CA ASN A 217 11.44 -16.71 7.90
C ASN A 217 12.49 -15.63 7.61
N GLU A 218 13.66 -15.80 8.21
CA GLU A 218 14.77 -14.84 8.13
C GLU A 218 15.27 -14.63 6.70
N LYS A 219 15.26 -15.68 5.84
CA LYS A 219 15.73 -15.56 4.46
C LYS A 219 14.86 -14.63 3.61
N ARG A 220 13.58 -14.56 3.91
CA ARG A 220 12.61 -13.76 3.18
C ARG A 220 12.21 -12.46 3.91
N ASN A 221 12.64 -12.32 5.15
CA ASN A 221 12.17 -11.27 6.07
C ASN A 221 10.64 -11.20 6.14
N ILE A 222 10.01 -12.36 6.45
CA ILE A 222 8.55 -12.45 6.61
C ILE A 222 8.20 -13.21 7.88
N VAL A 223 7.11 -12.78 8.53
CA VAL A 223 6.37 -13.60 9.50
C VAL A 223 5.27 -14.32 8.73
N GLU A 224 5.22 -15.64 8.82
CA GLU A 224 4.25 -16.45 8.07
C GLU A 224 3.73 -17.63 8.87
N GLY A 225 2.55 -18.12 8.50
CA GLY A 225 1.93 -19.30 9.11
C GLY A 225 0.41 -19.21 9.13
N ILE A 226 -0.22 -19.94 10.04
CA ILE A 226 -1.68 -19.95 10.22
C ILE A 226 -1.98 -19.82 11.70
N VAL A 227 -2.87 -18.90 12.06
CA VAL A 227 -3.45 -18.77 13.40
C VAL A 227 -4.90 -19.24 13.34
N ASP A 228 -5.25 -20.28 14.10
CA ASP A 228 -6.59 -20.89 14.06
C ASP A 228 -7.56 -20.26 15.06
N GLU A 229 -7.05 -19.63 16.12
CA GLU A 229 -7.87 -19.06 17.18
C GLU A 229 -8.08 -17.56 17.00
N GLU A 230 -9.35 -17.11 17.16
CA GLU A 230 -9.68 -15.68 17.19
C GLU A 230 -9.07 -15.02 18.42
N GLY A 231 -8.59 -13.79 18.29
CA GLY A 231 -8.01 -13.04 19.39
C GLY A 231 -7.13 -11.88 18.99
N GLU A 232 -6.66 -11.16 19.98
CA GLU A 232 -5.66 -10.10 19.88
C GLU A 232 -4.31 -10.65 20.35
N TYR A 233 -3.30 -10.52 19.50
CA TYR A 233 -1.95 -10.99 19.77
C TYR A 233 -0.97 -9.83 19.64
N THR A 234 0.12 -9.90 20.37
CA THR A 234 1.22 -8.93 20.25
C THR A 234 2.53 -9.69 20.14
N TYR A 235 3.37 -9.29 19.19
CA TYR A 235 4.75 -9.75 19.05
C TYR A 235 5.66 -8.57 18.75
N GLN A 236 6.97 -8.76 18.83
CA GLN A 236 7.95 -7.69 18.67
C GLN A 236 8.79 -7.91 17.43
N ILE A 237 9.06 -6.82 16.71
CA ILE A 237 10.06 -6.76 15.65
C ILE A 237 11.16 -5.82 16.10
N THR A 238 12.40 -6.28 15.99
CA THR A 238 13.59 -5.51 16.32
C THR A 238 14.43 -5.29 15.05
N VAL A 239 14.80 -4.03 14.83
CA VAL A 239 15.70 -3.58 13.77
C VAL A 239 17.01 -3.15 14.40
N THR A 240 18.14 -3.67 13.93
CA THR A 240 19.48 -3.28 14.42
C THR A 240 20.34 -2.87 13.23
N ALA A 241 20.89 -1.67 13.28
CA ALA A 241 21.83 -1.14 12.29
C ALA A 241 22.81 -0.17 12.96
N ASP A 242 24.06 -0.21 12.57
CA ASP A 242 25.13 0.68 13.04
C ASP A 242 25.28 0.76 14.58
N GLY A 243 24.91 -0.35 15.26
CA GLY A 243 24.96 -0.47 16.72
C GLY A 243 23.74 0.12 17.44
N GLU A 244 22.80 0.70 16.74
CA GLU A 244 21.52 1.19 17.28
C GLU A 244 20.42 0.14 17.06
N THR A 245 19.45 0.10 17.98
CA THR A 245 18.34 -0.87 17.94
C THR A 245 17.02 -0.14 18.09
N ASP A 246 16.09 -0.44 17.20
CA ASP A 246 14.69 0.01 17.23
C ASP A 246 13.77 -1.20 17.42
N THR A 247 12.83 -1.16 18.38
CA THR A 247 11.94 -2.30 18.68
C THR A 247 10.51 -1.82 18.74
N GLU A 248 9.68 -2.40 17.88
CA GLU A 248 8.27 -2.07 17.76
C GLU A 248 7.37 -3.26 18.10
N ASN A 249 6.26 -2.98 18.75
CA ASN A 249 5.22 -3.95 19.01
C ASN A 249 4.27 -4.02 17.81
N VAL A 250 4.04 -5.22 17.30
CA VAL A 250 3.03 -5.49 16.29
C VAL A 250 1.79 -6.04 16.94
N LYS A 251 0.65 -5.39 16.66
CA LYS A 251 -0.66 -5.84 17.09
C LYS A 251 -1.32 -6.64 15.97
N LEU A 252 -1.59 -7.93 16.20
CA LEU A 252 -2.29 -8.83 15.29
C LEU A 252 -3.70 -9.12 15.80
N THR A 253 -4.72 -8.74 15.03
CA THR A 253 -6.11 -9.13 15.28
C THR A 253 -6.48 -10.30 14.36
N VAL A 254 -6.89 -11.41 14.94
CA VAL A 254 -7.40 -12.59 14.22
C VAL A 254 -8.90 -12.69 14.45
N SER A 255 -9.69 -12.54 13.39
CA SER A 255 -11.16 -12.56 13.51
C SER A 255 -11.85 -13.10 12.27
N LYS A 256 -12.93 -13.87 12.47
CA LYS A 256 -13.86 -14.31 11.42
C LYS A 256 -14.72 -13.18 10.89
N SER A 257 -14.94 -12.15 11.71
CA SER A 257 -15.83 -11.03 11.42
C SER A 257 -15.10 -9.81 10.83
N LEU A 258 -13.93 -9.99 10.22
CA LEU A 258 -13.30 -8.91 9.47
C LEU A 258 -14.23 -8.48 8.33
N GLN A 259 -14.59 -7.19 8.34
CA GLN A 259 -15.59 -6.66 7.39
C GLN A 259 -15.07 -6.59 5.95
N HIS A 260 -13.77 -6.36 5.79
CA HIS A 260 -13.11 -6.20 4.49
C HIS A 260 -11.81 -7.00 4.43
N PRO A 261 -11.90 -8.36 4.45
CA PRO A 261 -10.70 -9.20 4.40
C PRO A 261 -9.96 -9.11 3.05
N VAL A 262 -10.66 -8.70 2.00
CA VAL A 262 -10.15 -8.43 0.65
C VAL A 262 -10.51 -7.01 0.21
N PRO A 263 -9.79 -6.41 -0.76
CA PRO A 263 -10.11 -5.06 -1.22
C PRO A 263 -11.48 -5.00 -1.91
N PHE A 264 -12.17 -3.88 -1.80
CA PHE A 264 -13.45 -3.70 -2.47
C PHE A 264 -13.30 -3.62 -4.00
N MET A 265 -14.33 -4.04 -4.72
CA MET A 265 -14.46 -3.91 -6.17
C MET A 265 -15.79 -3.24 -6.48
N GLY A 266 -15.76 -2.15 -7.25
CA GLY A 266 -16.99 -1.42 -7.52
C GLY A 266 -16.87 -0.27 -8.49
N TRP A 267 -17.73 0.72 -8.32
CA TRP A 267 -17.81 1.93 -9.11
C TRP A 267 -17.79 3.14 -8.18
N LEU A 268 -17.04 4.19 -8.58
CA LEU A 268 -16.97 5.48 -7.90
C LEU A 268 -17.20 6.61 -8.90
N SER A 269 -18.10 7.52 -8.60
CA SER A 269 -18.70 8.41 -9.58
C SER A 269 -17.84 9.58 -10.06
N TRP A 270 -16.71 9.90 -9.40
CA TRP A 270 -16.04 11.20 -9.58
C TRP A 270 -15.57 11.49 -11.00
N ASN A 271 -14.70 10.66 -11.58
CA ASN A 271 -14.02 11.00 -12.83
C ASN A 271 -14.95 11.29 -14.00
N SER A 272 -16.14 10.73 -14.03
CA SER A 272 -17.06 10.86 -15.17
C SER A 272 -18.39 11.53 -14.85
N VAL A 273 -18.83 11.50 -13.59
CA VAL A 273 -20.17 11.98 -13.20
C VAL A 273 -20.08 13.27 -12.38
N GLN A 274 -19.17 13.32 -11.40
CA GLN A 274 -19.01 14.48 -10.51
C GLN A 274 -20.36 14.95 -9.92
N GLY A 275 -20.62 16.26 -9.91
CA GLY A 275 -21.83 16.86 -9.37
C GLY A 275 -23.15 16.51 -10.07
N ASP A 276 -23.12 15.77 -11.18
CA ASP A 276 -24.35 15.25 -11.83
C ASP A 276 -24.87 13.98 -11.16
N ILE A 277 -24.17 13.45 -10.15
CA ILE A 277 -24.60 12.25 -9.43
C ILE A 277 -26.05 12.37 -8.96
N SER A 278 -26.82 11.30 -9.16
CA SER A 278 -28.26 11.25 -8.84
C SER A 278 -28.71 9.81 -8.63
N GLU A 279 -29.86 9.63 -7.95
CA GLU A 279 -30.51 8.33 -7.82
C GLU A 279 -30.61 7.57 -9.16
N LYS A 280 -30.99 8.30 -10.23
CA LYS A 280 -31.11 7.72 -11.56
C LYS A 280 -29.80 7.11 -12.05
N ILE A 281 -28.66 7.79 -11.86
CA ILE A 281 -27.35 7.32 -12.32
C ILE A 281 -26.90 6.12 -11.48
N ILE A 282 -27.14 6.12 -10.17
CA ILE A 282 -26.84 4.97 -9.31
C ILE A 282 -27.62 3.74 -9.75
N ARG A 283 -28.93 3.88 -10.03
CA ARG A 283 -29.76 2.79 -10.55
C ARG A 283 -29.24 2.24 -11.89
N GLN A 284 -28.77 3.11 -12.77
CA GLN A 284 -28.17 2.71 -14.05
C GLN A 284 -26.82 2.00 -13.85
N ALA A 285 -26.00 2.40 -12.87
CA ALA A 285 -24.77 1.70 -12.52
C ALA A 285 -25.06 0.26 -12.03
N VAL A 286 -26.03 0.09 -11.13
CA VAL A 286 -26.48 -1.23 -10.65
C VAL A 286 -26.93 -2.12 -11.81
N GLU A 287 -27.77 -1.59 -12.69
CA GLU A 287 -28.29 -2.32 -13.85
C GLU A 287 -27.16 -2.72 -14.81
N LEU A 288 -26.22 -1.81 -15.09
CA LEU A 288 -25.07 -2.08 -15.93
C LEU A 288 -24.22 -3.22 -15.37
N PHE A 289 -23.91 -3.17 -14.08
CA PHE A 289 -23.08 -4.18 -13.42
C PHE A 289 -23.68 -5.57 -13.51
N LYS A 290 -25.00 -5.68 -13.38
CA LYS A 290 -25.73 -6.95 -13.57
C LYS A 290 -25.78 -7.41 -15.01
N THR A 291 -26.13 -6.51 -15.93
CA THR A 291 -26.35 -6.88 -17.33
C THR A 291 -25.06 -7.17 -18.08
N LYS A 292 -23.92 -6.62 -17.63
CA LYS A 292 -22.60 -6.83 -18.23
C LYS A 292 -21.76 -7.89 -17.51
N GLY A 293 -22.33 -8.61 -16.53
CA GLY A 293 -21.65 -9.69 -15.83
C GLY A 293 -20.56 -9.25 -14.83
N LEU A 294 -20.45 -7.94 -14.56
CA LEU A 294 -19.51 -7.42 -13.59
C LEU A 294 -19.85 -7.93 -12.18
N TYR A 295 -21.12 -7.85 -11.81
CA TYR A 295 -21.60 -8.34 -10.51
C TYR A 295 -21.25 -9.82 -10.26
N ASP A 296 -21.41 -10.67 -11.26
CA ASP A 296 -21.09 -12.10 -11.18
C ASP A 296 -19.58 -12.38 -11.02
N CYS A 297 -18.77 -11.38 -11.29
CA CYS A 297 -17.30 -11.40 -11.12
C CYS A 297 -16.85 -10.72 -9.81
N GLY A 298 -17.77 -10.27 -8.95
CA GLY A 298 -17.44 -9.69 -7.64
C GLY A 298 -17.43 -8.16 -7.57
N TRP A 299 -17.75 -7.47 -8.67
CA TRP A 299 -17.91 -6.01 -8.66
C TRP A 299 -19.25 -5.65 -8.01
N ASN A 300 -19.22 -5.38 -6.70
CA ASN A 300 -20.44 -5.27 -5.90
C ASN A 300 -20.54 -4.00 -5.04
N HIS A 301 -19.66 -3.03 -5.21
CA HIS A 301 -19.76 -1.75 -4.51
C HIS A 301 -20.19 -0.65 -5.48
N ILE A 302 -21.22 0.12 -5.10
CA ILE A 302 -21.70 1.28 -5.84
C ILE A 302 -21.53 2.49 -4.95
N MET A 303 -20.58 3.36 -5.29
CA MET A 303 -20.14 4.47 -4.45
C MET A 303 -20.35 5.79 -5.17
N MET A 304 -20.97 6.74 -4.51
CA MET A 304 -21.02 8.12 -4.96
C MET A 304 -19.96 8.96 -4.27
N ASP A 305 -19.33 9.82 -5.05
CA ASP A 305 -18.30 10.76 -4.60
C ASP A 305 -18.94 12.10 -4.19
N ASP A 306 -18.15 13.18 -4.08
CA ASP A 306 -18.58 14.51 -3.62
C ASP A 306 -19.80 15.08 -4.36
N LEU A 307 -20.39 16.12 -3.79
CA LEU A 307 -21.51 16.87 -4.33
C LEU A 307 -22.87 16.13 -4.33
N TRP A 308 -23.06 15.07 -3.54
CA TRP A 308 -24.39 14.52 -3.28
C TRP A 308 -25.22 15.43 -2.34
N HIS A 309 -24.58 16.30 -1.64
CA HIS A 309 -25.08 17.17 -0.58
C HIS A 309 -26.06 18.24 -1.08
N ALA A 310 -26.96 18.67 -0.20
CA ALA A 310 -27.63 19.96 -0.32
C ALA A 310 -26.67 21.11 0.07
N ALA A 311 -27.09 22.35 -0.10
CA ALA A 311 -26.26 23.52 0.24
C ALA A 311 -25.92 23.63 1.74
N THR A 312 -26.78 23.10 2.62
CA THR A 312 -26.58 23.09 4.07
C THR A 312 -27.13 21.82 4.68
N ARG A 313 -26.65 21.48 5.86
CA ARG A 313 -27.23 20.42 6.72
C ARG A 313 -28.69 20.75 7.10
N ASN A 314 -29.41 19.80 7.63
CA ASN A 314 -30.71 20.01 8.28
C ASN A 314 -30.52 20.84 9.57
N ALA A 315 -31.64 21.39 10.11
CA ALA A 315 -31.61 22.25 11.30
C ALA A 315 -31.13 21.51 12.58
N ASP A 316 -31.26 20.20 12.61
CA ASP A 316 -30.78 19.32 13.68
C ASP A 316 -29.32 18.89 13.52
N GLY A 317 -28.64 19.35 12.46
CA GLY A 317 -27.26 19.02 12.15
C GLY A 317 -27.07 17.76 11.26
N THR A 318 -28.14 16.99 11.02
CA THR A 318 -28.05 15.79 10.19
C THR A 318 -27.67 16.12 8.73
N PRO A 319 -26.92 15.24 8.04
CA PRO A 319 -26.55 15.46 6.65
C PRO A 319 -27.78 15.45 5.74
N ARG A 320 -27.81 16.37 4.79
CA ARG A 320 -28.96 16.56 3.89
C ARG A 320 -28.58 16.30 2.44
N PRO A 321 -29.19 15.29 1.80
CA PRO A 321 -29.04 15.07 0.37
C PRO A 321 -29.67 16.20 -0.47
N ASN A 322 -29.16 16.39 -1.69
CA ASN A 322 -29.73 17.30 -2.66
C ASN A 322 -31.09 16.79 -3.16
N ALA A 323 -32.18 17.45 -2.79
CA ALA A 323 -33.54 16.99 -3.07
C ALA A 323 -33.90 16.92 -4.56
N ALA A 324 -33.23 17.69 -5.43
CA ALA A 324 -33.46 17.61 -6.88
C ALA A 324 -32.88 16.32 -7.49
N ARG A 325 -31.82 15.80 -6.90
CA ARG A 325 -31.12 14.62 -7.36
C ARG A 325 -31.50 13.34 -6.60
N PHE A 326 -31.90 13.51 -5.35
CA PHE A 326 -32.32 12.45 -4.42
C PHE A 326 -33.65 12.86 -3.74
N PRO A 327 -34.77 12.85 -4.49
CA PRO A 327 -36.04 13.40 -4.00
C PRO A 327 -36.62 12.65 -2.79
N ASN A 328 -36.25 11.40 -2.61
CA ASN A 328 -36.68 10.57 -1.49
C ASN A 328 -35.60 10.34 -0.43
N GLY A 329 -34.50 11.12 -0.48
CA GLY A 329 -33.32 10.91 0.36
C GLY A 329 -32.42 9.77 -0.12
N LEU A 330 -31.43 9.36 0.72
CA LEU A 330 -30.45 8.36 0.34
C LEU A 330 -30.80 6.94 0.84
N LYS A 331 -31.57 6.81 1.89
CA LYS A 331 -31.97 5.47 2.38
C LYS A 331 -32.64 4.61 1.29
N PRO A 332 -33.65 5.08 0.53
CA PRO A 332 -34.23 4.27 -0.55
C PRO A 332 -33.25 3.94 -1.68
N VAL A 333 -32.19 4.74 -1.85
CA VAL A 333 -31.13 4.46 -2.84
C VAL A 333 -30.24 3.33 -2.33
N ALA A 334 -29.81 3.39 -1.07
CA ALA A 334 -29.05 2.33 -0.43
C ALA A 334 -29.85 1.01 -0.37
N ASP A 335 -31.11 1.08 0.04
CA ASP A 335 -32.01 -0.09 0.06
C ASP A 335 -32.07 -0.75 -1.33
N PHE A 336 -32.23 0.04 -2.40
CA PHE A 336 -32.23 -0.49 -3.78
C PHE A 336 -30.90 -1.15 -4.14
N VAL A 337 -29.77 -0.56 -3.76
CA VAL A 337 -28.44 -1.15 -4.02
C VAL A 337 -28.33 -2.50 -3.29
N HIS A 338 -28.77 -2.58 -2.02
CA HIS A 338 -28.77 -3.79 -1.20
C HIS A 338 -29.74 -4.85 -1.73
N GLU A 339 -30.95 -4.50 -2.15
CA GLU A 339 -31.89 -5.41 -2.79
C GLU A 339 -31.32 -6.07 -4.05
N ASN A 340 -30.36 -5.42 -4.69
CA ASN A 340 -29.62 -5.98 -5.82
C ASN A 340 -28.36 -6.75 -5.43
N GLY A 341 -28.13 -6.99 -4.13
CA GLY A 341 -26.99 -7.75 -3.60
C GLY A 341 -25.67 -6.98 -3.58
N MET A 342 -25.72 -5.66 -3.76
CA MET A 342 -24.54 -4.79 -3.79
C MET A 342 -24.43 -3.98 -2.52
N LYS A 343 -23.29 -3.34 -2.30
CA LYS A 343 -22.97 -2.47 -1.18
C LYS A 343 -23.03 -1.02 -1.62
N PHE A 344 -23.51 -0.15 -0.73
CA PHE A 344 -23.64 1.27 -1.00
C PHE A 344 -22.55 2.08 -0.30
N GLY A 345 -21.89 2.98 -1.04
CA GLY A 345 -20.89 3.88 -0.50
C GLY A 345 -21.19 5.34 -0.78
N LEU A 346 -20.70 6.21 0.09
CA LEU A 346 -20.77 7.65 -0.10
C LEU A 346 -19.45 8.36 0.31
N TYR A 347 -19.44 9.66 0.15
CA TYR A 347 -18.30 10.54 0.34
C TYR A 347 -18.55 11.55 1.44
N THR A 348 -17.51 11.87 2.20
CA THR A 348 -17.43 13.02 3.11
C THR A 348 -16.00 13.56 3.18
N ASP A 349 -15.75 14.51 4.07
CA ASP A 349 -14.43 15.09 4.33
C ASP A 349 -14.21 15.25 5.84
N ALA A 350 -12.99 15.04 6.29
CA ALA A 350 -12.57 15.24 7.69
C ALA A 350 -12.34 16.72 8.04
N ALA A 351 -12.92 17.64 7.26
CA ALA A 351 -12.92 19.08 7.47
C ALA A 351 -14.35 19.62 7.54
N ASN A 352 -14.47 20.95 7.73
CA ASN A 352 -15.78 21.63 7.67
C ASN A 352 -16.39 21.60 6.27
N LEU A 353 -15.54 21.64 5.24
CA LEU A 353 -15.93 21.67 3.84
C LEU A 353 -15.20 20.58 3.06
N THR A 354 -15.91 19.98 2.11
CA THR A 354 -15.35 19.04 1.14
C THR A 354 -14.47 19.75 0.11
N CYS A 355 -13.78 18.99 -0.75
CA CYS A 355 -12.99 19.52 -1.85
C CYS A 355 -13.81 20.40 -2.81
N ALA A 356 -15.08 20.09 -3.01
CA ALA A 356 -16.00 20.89 -3.83
C ALA A 356 -16.86 21.89 -3.00
N ASN A 357 -16.44 22.21 -1.77
CA ASN A 357 -17.07 23.16 -0.86
C ASN A 357 -18.50 22.78 -0.40
N ALA A 358 -18.85 21.51 -0.39
CA ALA A 358 -20.02 21.01 0.34
C ALA A 358 -19.67 20.89 1.84
N PHE A 359 -20.63 20.56 2.70
CA PHE A 359 -20.34 20.36 4.12
C PHE A 359 -19.63 19.03 4.35
N GLY A 360 -18.56 19.04 5.17
CA GLY A 360 -17.85 17.85 5.63
C GLY A 360 -18.32 17.38 7.01
N SER A 361 -17.68 16.35 7.56
CA SER A 361 -18.07 15.68 8.82
C SER A 361 -17.39 16.25 10.07
N PHE A 362 -16.39 17.13 9.95
CA PHE A 362 -15.67 17.64 11.11
C PHE A 362 -16.59 18.37 12.10
N GLY A 363 -16.62 17.87 13.34
CA GLY A 363 -17.51 18.34 14.39
C GLY A 363 -18.94 17.76 14.33
N TYR A 364 -19.22 16.86 13.40
CA TYR A 364 -20.50 16.18 13.21
C TYR A 364 -20.34 14.66 13.11
N GLU A 365 -19.20 14.10 13.52
CA GLU A 365 -18.82 12.72 13.28
C GLU A 365 -19.88 11.73 13.79
N ASP A 366 -20.39 11.93 15.02
CA ASP A 366 -21.40 11.04 15.61
C ASP A 366 -22.74 11.12 14.87
N ILE A 367 -23.21 12.35 14.57
CA ILE A 367 -24.49 12.58 13.87
C ILE A 367 -24.43 11.99 12.45
N ASP A 368 -23.30 12.18 11.77
CA ASP A 368 -23.09 11.63 10.42
C ASP A 368 -23.03 10.11 10.46
N ALA A 369 -22.29 9.53 11.40
CA ALA A 369 -22.16 8.09 11.55
C ALA A 369 -23.51 7.42 11.84
N GLU A 370 -24.30 7.97 12.76
CA GLU A 370 -25.66 7.47 13.04
C GLU A 370 -26.55 7.56 11.81
N THR A 371 -26.53 8.69 11.10
CA THR A 371 -27.33 8.90 9.90
C THR A 371 -26.92 7.98 8.76
N TYR A 372 -25.61 7.79 8.56
CA TYR A 372 -25.09 6.87 7.54
C TYR A 372 -25.42 5.41 7.86
N ALA A 373 -25.41 5.03 9.14
CA ALA A 373 -25.87 3.72 9.59
C ALA A 373 -27.37 3.52 9.33
N GLU A 374 -28.21 4.52 9.62
CA GLU A 374 -29.65 4.47 9.31
C GLU A 374 -29.94 4.36 7.81
N TRP A 375 -29.10 5.02 6.98
CA TRP A 375 -29.22 4.90 5.52
C TRP A 375 -28.68 3.59 4.97
N GLY A 376 -27.90 2.84 5.75
CA GLY A 376 -27.27 1.59 5.32
C GLY A 376 -26.02 1.82 4.47
N VAL A 377 -25.17 2.74 4.87
CA VAL A 377 -23.91 3.05 4.15
C VAL A 377 -22.82 2.07 4.55
N ASP A 378 -22.35 1.25 3.62
CA ASP A 378 -21.30 0.24 3.86
C ASP A 378 -19.89 0.84 3.84
N VAL A 379 -19.66 1.87 3.03
CA VAL A 379 -18.32 2.48 2.85
C VAL A 379 -18.45 4.00 2.81
N VAL A 380 -17.58 4.68 3.55
CA VAL A 380 -17.43 6.14 3.48
C VAL A 380 -16.02 6.48 3.04
N LYS A 381 -15.89 7.05 1.83
CA LYS A 381 -14.68 7.75 1.40
C LYS A 381 -14.62 9.10 2.10
N CYS A 382 -13.57 9.32 2.87
CA CYS A 382 -13.37 10.55 3.62
C CYS A 382 -12.11 11.25 3.14
N ASP A 383 -12.29 12.41 2.50
CA ASP A 383 -11.21 13.28 2.04
C ASP A 383 -10.63 14.13 3.18
N TYR A 384 -9.63 14.94 2.88
CA TYR A 384 -8.91 15.79 3.82
C TYR A 384 -8.70 17.21 3.27
N CYS A 385 -9.62 17.71 2.44
CA CYS A 385 -9.57 19.06 1.89
C CYS A 385 -9.82 20.10 3.00
N ASN A 386 -9.22 21.27 2.86
CA ASN A 386 -9.44 22.38 3.80
C ASN A 386 -9.15 22.03 5.28
N ALA A 387 -8.30 21.06 5.55
CA ALA A 387 -7.91 20.58 6.87
C ALA A 387 -6.45 20.92 7.17
N PRO A 388 -6.03 20.98 8.46
CA PRO A 388 -4.65 21.23 8.84
C PRO A 388 -3.68 20.18 8.26
N ALA A 389 -2.50 20.61 7.89
CA ALA A 389 -1.54 19.77 7.16
C ALA A 389 -0.83 18.72 8.02
N ASP A 390 -0.80 18.89 9.34
CA ASP A 390 -0.04 18.02 10.22
C ASP A 390 -0.66 16.62 10.36
N VAL A 391 0.22 15.61 10.45
CA VAL A 391 -0.16 14.19 10.55
C VAL A 391 -0.98 13.90 11.79
N GLN A 392 -0.67 14.54 12.94
CA GLN A 392 -1.35 14.23 14.20
C GLN A 392 -2.82 14.70 14.17
N THR A 393 -3.09 15.87 13.60
CA THR A 393 -4.47 16.33 13.40
C THR A 393 -5.21 15.42 12.43
N ALA A 394 -4.58 14.98 11.34
CA ALA A 394 -5.18 14.03 10.41
C ALA A 394 -5.56 12.72 11.10
N LYS A 395 -4.62 12.10 11.83
CA LYS A 395 -4.89 10.89 12.65
C LYS A 395 -6.05 11.10 13.61
N THR A 396 -6.10 12.23 14.30
CA THR A 396 -7.15 12.54 15.27
C THR A 396 -8.52 12.63 14.61
N ARG A 397 -8.63 13.32 13.47
CA ARG A 397 -9.89 13.50 12.75
C ARG A 397 -10.41 12.20 12.13
N TYR A 398 -9.55 11.45 11.47
CA TYR A 398 -9.93 10.14 10.92
C TYR A 398 -10.32 9.15 12.03
N LYS A 399 -9.56 9.17 13.15
CA LYS A 399 -9.92 8.34 14.31
C LYS A 399 -11.28 8.71 14.89
N ALA A 400 -11.59 10.01 15.03
CA ALA A 400 -12.89 10.46 15.53
C ALA A 400 -14.04 9.91 14.68
N LEU A 401 -13.91 9.94 13.35
CA LEU A 401 -14.93 9.43 12.44
C LEU A 401 -15.01 7.89 12.50
N ALA A 402 -13.86 7.18 12.55
CA ALA A 402 -13.84 5.72 12.69
C ALA A 402 -14.49 5.27 14.00
N ASP A 403 -14.18 5.93 15.12
CA ASP A 403 -14.78 5.65 16.43
C ASP A 403 -16.29 5.94 16.43
N ALA A 404 -16.75 6.95 15.68
CA ALA A 404 -18.16 7.23 15.50
C ALA A 404 -18.87 6.11 14.70
N PHE A 405 -18.26 5.60 13.63
CA PHE A 405 -18.80 4.44 12.90
C PHE A 405 -18.89 3.18 13.78
N GLU A 406 -17.90 2.97 14.64
CA GLU A 406 -17.93 1.85 15.59
C GLU A 406 -19.10 2.03 16.59
N ARG A 407 -19.29 3.22 17.15
CA ARG A 407 -20.41 3.53 18.06
C ARG A 407 -21.78 3.35 17.38
N ALA A 408 -21.89 3.77 16.12
CA ALA A 408 -23.14 3.57 15.33
C ALA A 408 -23.45 2.12 15.05
N GLY A 409 -22.46 1.21 15.09
CA GLY A 409 -22.65 -0.24 15.12
C GLY A 409 -23.11 -0.89 13.82
N TYR A 410 -23.16 -0.16 12.70
CA TYR A 410 -23.57 -0.72 11.39
C TYR A 410 -22.41 -1.45 10.69
N GLY A 411 -21.18 -1.06 10.96
CA GLY A 411 -20.00 -1.63 10.35
C GLY A 411 -19.54 -0.91 9.08
N THR A 412 -19.80 0.36 9.01
CA THR A 412 -19.33 1.23 7.92
C THR A 412 -17.81 1.24 7.83
N MET A 413 -17.26 0.97 6.66
CA MET A 413 -15.82 1.02 6.40
C MET A 413 -15.35 2.46 6.20
N LEU A 414 -14.30 2.85 6.92
CA LEU A 414 -13.59 4.10 6.65
C LEU A 414 -12.56 3.88 5.54
N TYR A 415 -12.73 4.62 4.43
CA TYR A 415 -11.78 4.74 3.33
C TYR A 415 -11.11 6.12 3.41
N ILE A 416 -9.82 6.14 3.78
CA ILE A 416 -9.04 7.36 3.97
C ILE A 416 -8.57 7.90 2.62
N CYS A 417 -8.86 9.16 2.33
CA CYS A 417 -8.44 9.83 1.11
C CYS A 417 -7.72 11.13 1.45
N GLU A 418 -6.41 11.05 1.70
CA GLU A 418 -5.54 12.22 1.95
C GLU A 418 -4.35 12.23 0.96
N TRP A 419 -4.53 11.57 -0.19
CA TRP A 419 -3.66 11.55 -1.37
C TRP A 419 -2.22 11.08 -1.11
N GLY A 420 -1.96 10.36 -0.03
CA GLY A 420 -0.63 9.87 0.33
C GLY A 420 0.30 10.92 0.93
N VAL A 421 -0.17 12.15 1.09
CA VAL A 421 0.65 13.30 1.54
C VAL A 421 1.25 13.07 2.93
N ARG A 422 0.50 12.39 3.80
CA ARG A 422 0.90 12.13 5.20
C ARG A 422 1.21 10.66 5.46
N GLU A 423 1.56 9.91 4.40
CA GLU A 423 1.94 8.50 4.47
C GLU A 423 0.92 7.62 5.22
N PRO A 424 -0.36 7.62 4.81
CA PRO A 424 -1.44 6.94 5.54
C PRO A 424 -1.23 5.43 5.67
N TRP A 425 -0.39 4.82 4.85
CA TRP A 425 0.01 3.42 4.98
C TRP A 425 0.71 3.11 6.31
N LYS A 426 1.35 4.11 6.95
CA LYS A 426 2.03 3.95 8.25
C LYS A 426 1.06 3.93 9.43
N TRP A 427 -0.08 4.63 9.34
CA TRP A 427 -0.97 4.88 10.47
C TRP A 427 -2.46 4.61 10.20
N GLY A 428 -2.88 4.52 8.95
CA GLY A 428 -4.30 4.42 8.58
C GLY A 428 -5.04 3.25 9.25
N ALA A 429 -4.38 2.09 9.39
CA ALA A 429 -4.97 0.95 10.10
C ALA A 429 -5.15 1.19 11.61
N GLU A 430 -4.22 1.92 12.24
CA GLU A 430 -4.25 2.29 13.65
C GLU A 430 -5.47 3.15 13.99
N VAL A 431 -5.82 4.10 13.11
CA VAL A 431 -6.96 4.99 13.30
C VAL A 431 -8.30 4.41 12.86
N GLY A 432 -8.34 3.16 12.41
CA GLY A 432 -9.58 2.48 12.01
C GLY A 432 -9.85 2.46 10.50
N GLY A 433 -8.99 3.05 9.66
CA GLY A 433 -9.07 2.93 8.21
C GLY A 433 -8.80 1.52 7.72
N ARG A 434 -9.42 1.13 6.60
CA ARG A 434 -9.24 -0.19 5.97
C ARG A 434 -8.65 -0.13 4.57
N CYS A 435 -8.71 1.02 3.93
CA CYS A 435 -7.93 1.36 2.75
C CYS A 435 -7.61 2.85 2.76
N TRP A 436 -6.59 3.24 2.01
CA TRP A 436 -6.10 4.61 1.94
C TRP A 436 -5.45 4.92 0.61
N ARG A 437 -5.74 6.10 0.08
CA ARG A 437 -5.11 6.65 -1.11
C ARG A 437 -3.62 6.88 -0.88
N ILE A 438 -2.80 6.47 -1.85
CA ILE A 438 -1.34 6.58 -1.77
C ILE A 438 -0.75 7.68 -2.65
N SER A 439 -1.56 8.32 -3.47
CA SER A 439 -1.16 9.38 -4.40
C SER A 439 -2.31 10.33 -4.71
N GLN A 440 -2.00 11.43 -5.40
CA GLN A 440 -2.99 12.34 -5.98
C GLN A 440 -3.91 11.62 -6.97
N ASP A 441 -4.95 12.30 -7.45
CA ASP A 441 -5.99 11.73 -8.28
C ASP A 441 -5.50 11.20 -9.62
N VAL A 442 -5.86 9.95 -9.90
CA VAL A 442 -5.55 9.28 -11.16
C VAL A 442 -6.36 9.88 -12.31
N ARG A 443 -5.67 10.13 -13.39
CA ARG A 443 -6.20 10.65 -14.65
C ARG A 443 -6.12 9.57 -15.74
N ASP A 444 -6.96 9.72 -16.77
CA ASP A 444 -7.02 8.79 -17.89
C ASP A 444 -5.82 9.00 -18.84
N CYS A 445 -4.62 8.66 -18.34
CA CYS A 445 -3.38 8.77 -19.09
C CYS A 445 -2.29 7.83 -18.59
N TRP A 446 -1.36 7.50 -19.49
CA TRP A 446 -0.18 6.73 -19.16
C TRP A 446 0.75 7.49 -18.23
N THR A 447 1.07 8.74 -18.57
CA THR A 447 1.91 9.62 -17.75
C THR A 447 1.15 10.90 -17.46
N GLY A 448 1.01 11.21 -16.19
CA GLY A 448 0.51 12.50 -15.72
C GLY A 448 1.57 13.59 -15.81
N LYS A 449 1.15 14.82 -15.70
CA LYS A 449 2.01 16.00 -15.55
C LYS A 449 1.52 16.86 -14.39
N GLN A 450 2.42 17.61 -13.78
CA GLN A 450 2.11 18.43 -12.61
C GLN A 450 1.54 17.54 -11.48
N THR A 451 0.37 17.85 -10.94
CA THR A 451 -0.32 17.07 -9.92
C THR A 451 -1.13 15.88 -10.46
N GLY A 452 -1.24 15.73 -11.79
CA GLY A 452 -1.94 14.62 -12.40
C GLY A 452 -1.17 13.30 -12.29
N VAL A 453 -1.83 12.26 -11.81
CA VAL A 453 -1.26 10.92 -11.69
C VAL A 453 -1.74 10.06 -12.85
N GLY A 454 -0.79 9.52 -13.63
CA GLY A 454 -1.04 8.46 -14.61
C GLY A 454 -0.57 7.11 -14.07
N VAL A 455 -0.59 6.09 -14.92
CA VAL A 455 -0.13 4.73 -14.55
C VAL A 455 1.33 4.74 -14.11
N VAL A 456 2.18 5.54 -14.76
CA VAL A 456 3.61 5.68 -14.42
C VAL A 456 3.79 6.15 -12.98
N GLN A 457 3.10 7.22 -12.59
CA GLN A 457 3.19 7.77 -11.23
C GLN A 457 2.60 6.82 -10.20
N SER A 458 1.53 6.09 -10.53
CA SER A 458 0.96 5.05 -9.66
C SER A 458 1.98 3.94 -9.39
N ILE A 459 2.76 3.52 -10.41
CA ILE A 459 3.84 2.54 -10.23
C ILE A 459 4.89 3.08 -9.26
N GLN A 460 5.33 4.32 -9.44
CA GLN A 460 6.34 4.93 -8.58
C GLN A 460 5.87 5.03 -7.12
N ALA A 461 4.61 5.41 -6.90
CA ALA A 461 4.03 5.52 -5.57
C ALA A 461 3.87 4.15 -4.87
N MET A 462 3.45 3.11 -5.61
CA MET A 462 3.12 1.79 -5.04
C MET A 462 4.34 0.88 -4.81
N LYS A 463 5.36 0.97 -5.65
CA LYS A 463 6.42 -0.06 -5.78
C LYS A 463 7.11 -0.48 -4.48
N ASN A 464 7.16 0.41 -3.48
CA ASN A 464 7.85 0.18 -2.20
C ASN A 464 6.92 0.02 -0.99
N LEU A 465 5.59 -0.05 -1.20
CA LEU A 465 4.62 -0.04 -0.11
C LEU A 465 4.14 -1.44 0.33
N SER A 466 4.67 -2.50 -0.25
CA SER A 466 4.18 -3.88 -0.03
C SER A 466 4.22 -4.34 1.44
N ALA A 467 5.16 -3.83 2.24
CA ALA A 467 5.28 -4.18 3.66
C ALA A 467 4.20 -3.53 4.56
N TYR A 468 3.49 -2.54 4.02
CA TYR A 468 2.41 -1.87 4.75
C TYR A 468 1.02 -2.44 4.42
N GLN A 469 0.92 -3.33 3.42
CA GLN A 469 -0.34 -3.92 2.98
C GLN A 469 -0.55 -5.34 3.52
N GLY A 470 -1.80 -5.74 3.59
CA GLY A 470 -2.24 -7.09 4.00
C GLY A 470 -3.74 -7.12 4.20
N VAL A 471 -4.24 -8.20 4.78
CA VAL A 471 -5.65 -8.36 5.09
C VAL A 471 -6.20 -7.12 5.82
N ASN A 472 -7.36 -6.64 5.40
CA ASN A 472 -8.09 -5.53 6.02
C ASN A 472 -7.30 -4.19 6.09
N ARG A 473 -6.27 -4.01 5.26
CA ARG A 473 -5.43 -2.79 5.11
C ARG A 473 -4.85 -2.74 3.71
N PHE A 474 -5.42 -1.87 2.88
CA PHE A 474 -5.12 -1.83 1.46
C PHE A 474 -4.61 -0.46 1.02
N ASN A 475 -3.45 -0.47 0.37
CA ASN A 475 -2.94 0.67 -0.39
C ASN A 475 -3.82 0.87 -1.62
N ASP A 476 -4.37 2.04 -1.78
CA ASP A 476 -5.27 2.36 -2.87
C ASP A 476 -4.60 3.25 -3.93
N SER A 477 -4.45 2.70 -5.12
CA SER A 477 -3.90 3.40 -6.28
C SER A 477 -4.94 4.23 -7.02
N ASP A 478 -6.11 4.49 -6.40
CA ASP A 478 -7.23 5.25 -6.96
C ASP A 478 -8.00 4.53 -8.08
N MET A 479 -8.85 5.27 -8.74
CA MET A 479 -9.85 4.77 -9.67
C MET A 479 -9.25 4.16 -10.94
N LEU A 480 -9.87 3.08 -11.41
CA LEU A 480 -9.59 2.51 -12.72
C LEU A 480 -10.21 3.35 -13.83
N CYS A 481 -9.39 3.67 -14.83
CA CYS A 481 -9.80 4.45 -15.99
C CYS A 481 -10.34 3.59 -17.15
N THR A 482 -10.29 2.26 -17.02
CA THR A 482 -10.86 1.34 -18.00
C THR A 482 -12.32 1.72 -18.32
N GLY A 483 -12.63 1.91 -19.60
CA GLY A 483 -13.95 2.33 -20.08
C GLY A 483 -14.17 3.85 -20.14
N LEU A 484 -13.24 4.68 -19.69
CA LEU A 484 -13.32 6.15 -19.85
C LEU A 484 -13.08 6.59 -21.28
N HIS A 485 -12.00 6.14 -21.92
CA HIS A 485 -11.64 6.52 -23.30
C HIS A 485 -11.73 8.03 -23.54
N ALA A 486 -11.11 8.81 -22.65
CA ALA A 486 -11.11 10.27 -22.62
C ALA A 486 -12.49 10.95 -22.45
N THR A 487 -13.54 10.23 -22.07
CA THR A 487 -14.87 10.82 -21.83
C THR A 487 -15.10 11.28 -20.38
N GLY A 488 -14.10 11.16 -19.52
CA GLY A 488 -14.17 11.65 -18.14
C GLY A 488 -14.33 13.17 -18.06
N LYS A 489 -14.97 13.64 -16.99
CA LYS A 489 -15.07 15.08 -16.65
C LYS A 489 -13.86 15.61 -15.92
N SER A 490 -13.05 14.73 -15.32
CA SER A 490 -11.79 15.11 -14.72
C SER A 490 -10.86 15.66 -15.79
N SER A 491 -10.22 16.80 -15.48
CA SER A 491 -9.41 17.53 -16.45
C SER A 491 -8.29 16.67 -17.03
N ASN A 492 -8.27 16.52 -18.34
CA ASN A 492 -7.16 15.90 -19.08
C ASN A 492 -5.96 16.86 -19.25
N ASP A 493 -6.07 18.12 -18.78
CA ASP A 493 -4.97 19.09 -18.83
C ASP A 493 -3.77 18.66 -17.99
N LEU A 494 -4.01 17.80 -16.99
CA LEU A 494 -2.98 17.19 -16.15
C LEU A 494 -2.40 15.90 -16.73
N CYS A 495 -2.72 15.55 -17.96
CA CYS A 495 -2.17 14.41 -18.67
C CYS A 495 -0.99 14.83 -19.57
N GLY A 496 0.05 14.03 -19.59
CA GLY A 496 1.09 14.11 -20.61
C GLY A 496 0.58 13.48 -21.91
N GLY A 497 0.63 14.22 -23.03
CA GLY A 497 0.20 13.69 -24.33
C GLY A 497 -1.02 14.38 -24.93
N THR A 498 -1.75 13.68 -25.80
CA THR A 498 -2.81 14.25 -26.64
C THR A 498 -4.16 14.42 -25.95
N GLY A 499 -4.32 13.96 -24.71
CA GLY A 499 -5.61 13.94 -24.01
C GLY A 499 -6.64 12.94 -24.57
N ALA A 500 -6.19 11.97 -25.37
CA ALA A 500 -7.04 10.97 -26.03
C ALA A 500 -7.40 9.76 -25.15
N GLY A 501 -7.06 9.81 -23.88
CA GLY A 501 -7.14 8.64 -22.99
C GLY A 501 -5.94 7.68 -23.20
N MET A 502 -6.01 6.51 -22.59
CA MET A 502 -5.00 5.46 -22.70
C MET A 502 -5.26 4.53 -23.89
N THR A 503 -4.21 3.84 -24.34
CA THR A 503 -4.33 2.71 -25.26
C THR A 503 -4.91 1.48 -24.54
N GLN A 504 -5.37 0.49 -25.31
CA GLN A 504 -5.87 -0.76 -24.72
C GLN A 504 -4.79 -1.53 -23.92
N ASP A 505 -3.53 -1.47 -24.31
CA ASP A 505 -2.44 -2.08 -23.54
C ASP A 505 -2.18 -1.32 -22.24
N GLU A 506 -2.33 0.00 -22.22
CA GLU A 506 -2.20 0.82 -21.00
C GLU A 506 -3.37 0.60 -20.02
N TYR A 507 -4.62 0.49 -20.50
CA TYR A 507 -5.75 0.08 -19.65
C TYR A 507 -5.56 -1.32 -19.07
N ARG A 508 -5.06 -2.27 -19.87
CA ARG A 508 -4.70 -3.62 -19.39
C ARG A 508 -3.61 -3.57 -18.34
N THR A 509 -2.62 -2.72 -18.54
CA THR A 509 -1.53 -2.53 -17.57
C THR A 509 -2.05 -1.97 -16.26
N GLN A 510 -2.90 -0.95 -16.29
CA GLN A 510 -3.52 -0.41 -15.08
C GLN A 510 -4.27 -1.52 -14.32
N LEU A 511 -5.18 -2.23 -14.97
CA LEU A 511 -5.96 -3.31 -14.34
C LEU A 511 -5.05 -4.42 -13.79
N ALA A 512 -4.05 -4.86 -14.55
CA ALA A 512 -3.12 -5.91 -14.12
C ALA A 512 -2.36 -5.51 -12.84
N LEU A 513 -1.85 -4.28 -12.79
CA LEU A 513 -1.10 -3.78 -11.65
C LEU A 513 -1.99 -3.62 -10.41
N TRP A 514 -3.22 -3.08 -10.54
CA TRP A 514 -4.18 -3.02 -9.42
C TRP A 514 -4.50 -4.42 -8.88
N CYS A 515 -4.57 -5.42 -9.78
CA CYS A 515 -4.77 -6.81 -9.36
C CYS A 515 -3.53 -7.40 -8.66
N MET A 516 -2.34 -7.17 -9.19
CA MET A 516 -1.08 -7.61 -8.57
C MET A 516 -0.86 -6.97 -7.20
N TRP A 517 -1.29 -5.74 -7.03
CA TRP A 517 -1.15 -5.00 -5.78
C TRP A 517 -2.26 -5.28 -4.76
N SER A 518 -3.30 -6.04 -5.08
CA SER A 518 -4.53 -6.12 -4.28
C SER A 518 -5.02 -4.72 -3.85
N SER A 519 -4.93 -3.76 -4.77
CA SER A 519 -5.48 -2.41 -4.57
C SER A 519 -7.00 -2.45 -4.67
N PRO A 520 -7.75 -1.64 -3.93
CA PRO A 520 -9.16 -1.42 -4.21
C PRO A 520 -9.39 -1.11 -5.68
N MET A 521 -10.44 -1.65 -6.26
CA MET A 521 -10.77 -1.46 -7.67
C MET A 521 -12.07 -0.69 -7.81
N ALA A 522 -11.98 0.61 -8.11
CA ALA A 522 -13.11 1.49 -8.34
C ALA A 522 -13.17 1.91 -9.81
N LEU A 523 -14.12 1.39 -10.58
CA LEU A 523 -14.39 1.84 -11.95
C LEU A 523 -14.92 3.27 -11.94
N SER A 524 -14.47 4.09 -12.87
CA SER A 524 -14.78 5.53 -12.88
C SER A 524 -15.52 6.02 -14.11
N PHE A 525 -15.93 5.14 -15.01
CA PHE A 525 -16.69 5.49 -16.22
C PHE A 525 -18.13 5.92 -15.90
N ASP A 526 -18.73 6.69 -16.77
CA ASP A 526 -20.17 6.99 -16.73
C ASP A 526 -20.97 5.74 -17.17
N PRO A 527 -21.87 5.18 -16.36
CA PRO A 527 -22.65 3.99 -16.73
C PRO A 527 -23.57 4.21 -17.95
N ARG A 528 -23.75 5.46 -18.38
CA ARG A 528 -24.52 5.83 -19.57
C ARG A 528 -23.65 5.95 -20.82
N SER A 529 -22.33 5.88 -20.67
CA SER A 529 -21.38 6.12 -21.76
C SER A 529 -21.46 5.02 -22.82
N LYS A 530 -21.40 5.45 -24.07
CA LYS A 530 -21.24 4.56 -25.23
C LYS A 530 -19.76 4.31 -25.57
N ALA A 531 -18.85 4.96 -24.88
CA ALA A 531 -17.41 4.78 -25.07
C ALA A 531 -16.90 3.46 -24.51
N ILE A 532 -17.61 2.84 -23.56
CA ILE A 532 -17.23 1.57 -22.97
C ILE A 532 -17.31 0.47 -24.04
N LEU A 533 -16.19 -0.19 -24.28
CA LEU A 533 -16.06 -1.21 -25.31
C LEU A 533 -16.35 -2.63 -24.77
N ASP A 534 -16.71 -3.55 -25.66
CA ASP A 534 -16.86 -4.96 -25.26
C ASP A 534 -15.54 -5.56 -24.77
N ASP A 535 -14.40 -5.08 -25.25
CA ASP A 535 -13.07 -5.52 -24.77
C ASP A 535 -12.77 -5.02 -23.35
N ASP A 536 -13.31 -3.87 -22.93
CA ASP A 536 -13.22 -3.41 -21.53
C ASP A 536 -13.95 -4.37 -20.62
N TYR A 537 -15.18 -4.77 -20.97
CA TYR A 537 -15.91 -5.75 -20.17
C TYR A 537 -15.21 -7.11 -20.10
N LYS A 538 -14.58 -7.57 -21.19
CA LYS A 538 -13.77 -8.80 -21.19
C LYS A 538 -12.59 -8.71 -20.23
N MET A 539 -11.90 -7.56 -20.19
CA MET A 539 -10.83 -7.33 -19.22
C MET A 539 -11.34 -7.33 -17.79
N LEU A 540 -12.41 -6.57 -17.52
CA LEU A 540 -13.01 -6.41 -16.21
C LEU A 540 -13.68 -7.68 -15.67
N THR A 541 -13.95 -8.66 -16.50
CA THR A 541 -14.49 -9.97 -16.12
C THR A 541 -13.46 -11.11 -16.19
N ASN A 542 -12.17 -10.79 -16.33
CA ASN A 542 -11.10 -11.79 -16.24
C ASN A 542 -10.97 -12.31 -14.82
N LYS A 543 -11.53 -13.49 -14.58
CA LYS A 543 -11.59 -14.11 -13.24
C LYS A 543 -10.23 -14.45 -12.65
N GLU A 544 -9.21 -14.67 -13.48
CA GLU A 544 -7.87 -14.97 -12.99
C GLU A 544 -7.15 -13.73 -12.48
N LEU A 545 -7.29 -12.59 -13.15
CA LEU A 545 -6.82 -11.31 -12.64
C LEU A 545 -7.56 -10.94 -11.34
N ILE A 546 -8.89 -11.07 -11.33
CA ILE A 546 -9.70 -10.81 -10.16
C ILE A 546 -9.27 -11.70 -8.99
N ALA A 547 -8.98 -12.98 -9.22
CA ALA A 547 -8.51 -13.88 -8.18
C ALA A 547 -7.16 -13.44 -7.56
N LEU A 548 -6.28 -12.80 -8.34
CA LEU A 548 -5.06 -12.21 -7.80
C LEU A 548 -5.35 -11.00 -6.91
N ASN A 549 -6.30 -10.15 -7.29
CA ASN A 549 -6.73 -9.01 -6.48
C ASN A 549 -7.39 -9.45 -5.18
N GLN A 550 -8.25 -10.46 -5.27
CA GLN A 550 -9.10 -10.97 -4.18
C GLN A 550 -8.45 -12.12 -3.39
N ASP A 551 -7.13 -12.32 -3.52
CA ASP A 551 -6.40 -13.31 -2.74
C ASP A 551 -6.51 -13.00 -1.24
N ARG A 552 -6.86 -14.03 -0.44
CA ARG A 552 -7.22 -13.88 0.98
C ARG A 552 -6.07 -13.45 1.88
N MET A 553 -4.82 -13.56 1.44
CA MET A 553 -3.68 -12.98 2.16
C MET A 553 -3.60 -11.45 2.01
N GLY A 554 -4.32 -10.85 1.06
CA GLY A 554 -4.34 -9.40 0.83
C GLY A 554 -2.97 -8.80 0.47
N GLN A 555 -2.03 -9.61 -0.02
CA GLN A 555 -0.66 -9.16 -0.25
C GLN A 555 -0.54 -8.27 -1.48
N GLN A 556 0.22 -7.19 -1.36
CA GLN A 556 0.71 -6.44 -2.51
C GLN A 556 1.95 -7.13 -3.09
N ALA A 557 2.07 -7.18 -4.42
CA ALA A 557 3.26 -7.67 -5.10
C ALA A 557 4.49 -6.85 -4.73
N ASP A 558 5.62 -7.53 -4.51
CA ASP A 558 6.93 -6.91 -4.30
C ASP A 558 7.56 -6.52 -5.63
N LEU A 559 8.19 -5.34 -5.69
CA LEU A 559 9.10 -5.01 -6.78
C LEU A 559 10.36 -5.89 -6.68
N ILE A 560 10.65 -6.66 -7.73
CA ILE A 560 11.83 -7.52 -7.82
C ILE A 560 12.96 -6.82 -8.56
N SER A 561 12.64 -6.11 -9.64
CA SER A 561 13.59 -5.30 -10.38
C SER A 561 12.93 -4.19 -11.18
N GLU A 562 13.65 -3.08 -11.35
CA GLU A 562 13.35 -1.99 -12.28
C GLU A 562 14.61 -1.72 -13.10
N ASP A 563 14.78 -2.44 -14.18
CA ASP A 563 15.95 -2.33 -15.03
C ASP A 563 15.53 -2.29 -16.50
N ASN A 564 16.23 -1.48 -17.28
CA ASN A 564 16.01 -1.36 -18.72
C ASN A 564 14.53 -1.08 -19.09
N ASP A 565 13.84 -0.21 -18.35
CA ASP A 565 12.41 0.12 -18.44
C ASP A 565 11.47 -1.09 -18.24
N LEU A 566 11.93 -2.16 -17.64
CA LEU A 566 11.14 -3.31 -17.27
C LEU A 566 10.94 -3.36 -15.76
N TYR A 567 9.70 -3.30 -15.32
CA TYR A 567 9.33 -3.42 -13.91
C TYR A 567 8.79 -4.83 -13.65
N ILE A 568 9.51 -5.62 -12.86
CA ILE A 568 9.13 -6.99 -12.51
C ILE A 568 8.60 -7.01 -11.09
N PHE A 569 7.40 -7.55 -10.91
CA PHE A 569 6.77 -7.75 -9.61
C PHE A 569 6.49 -9.23 -9.36
N ALA A 570 6.53 -9.64 -8.10
CA ALA A 570 6.17 -10.98 -7.64
C ALA A 570 5.21 -10.91 -6.45
N LYS A 571 4.25 -11.81 -6.40
CA LYS A 571 3.23 -11.90 -5.36
C LYS A 571 3.02 -13.33 -4.92
N ASP A 572 3.12 -13.57 -3.61
CA ASP A 572 2.69 -14.83 -3.00
C ASP A 572 1.15 -14.90 -2.97
N CYS A 573 0.59 -16.06 -3.30
CA CYS A 573 -0.82 -16.35 -3.23
C CYS A 573 -1.13 -17.35 -2.10
N GLU A 574 -2.35 -17.27 -1.54
CA GLU A 574 -2.77 -18.13 -0.42
C GLU A 574 -2.59 -19.63 -0.71
N ASN A 575 -2.88 -20.05 -1.92
CA ASN A 575 -2.79 -21.46 -2.36
C ASN A 575 -1.36 -21.97 -2.59
N GLY A 576 -0.34 -21.12 -2.37
CA GLY A 576 1.07 -21.43 -2.57
C GLY A 576 1.58 -21.17 -3.99
N ASP A 577 0.75 -20.70 -4.91
CA ASP A 577 1.22 -20.21 -6.21
C ASP A 577 1.96 -18.87 -6.06
N VAL A 578 2.77 -18.54 -7.05
CA VAL A 578 3.43 -17.24 -7.16
C VAL A 578 2.97 -16.55 -8.44
N ALA A 579 2.39 -15.36 -8.31
CA ALA A 579 2.09 -14.52 -9.45
C ALA A 579 3.29 -13.64 -9.80
N LEU A 580 3.63 -13.57 -11.09
CA LEU A 580 4.67 -12.72 -11.64
C LEU A 580 4.06 -11.74 -12.64
N SER A 581 4.50 -10.49 -12.62
CA SER A 581 4.18 -9.57 -13.70
C SER A 581 5.41 -8.82 -14.17
N VAL A 582 5.41 -8.44 -15.44
CA VAL A 582 6.38 -7.52 -16.01
C VAL A 582 5.68 -6.44 -16.81
N THR A 583 6.01 -5.19 -16.50
CA THR A 583 5.50 -4.00 -17.18
C THR A 583 6.65 -3.37 -17.98
N ASN A 584 6.41 -3.11 -19.26
CA ASN A 584 7.35 -2.42 -20.13
C ASN A 584 7.00 -0.92 -20.19
N MET A 585 7.88 -0.09 -19.65
CA MET A 585 7.72 1.36 -19.59
C MET A 585 8.16 2.07 -20.89
N SER A 586 8.80 1.35 -21.82
CA SER A 586 9.34 1.93 -23.04
C SER A 586 8.35 1.90 -24.22
N SER A 587 8.65 2.65 -25.26
CA SER A 587 7.87 2.71 -26.49
C SER A 587 8.14 1.55 -27.49
N ALA A 588 9.03 0.61 -27.17
CA ALA A 588 9.39 -0.52 -28.01
C ALA A 588 9.08 -1.85 -27.30
N THR A 589 8.87 -2.92 -28.06
CA THR A 589 8.80 -4.28 -27.48
C THR A 589 10.15 -4.66 -26.88
N LYS A 590 10.12 -5.22 -25.68
CA LYS A 590 11.29 -5.74 -24.96
C LYS A 590 11.10 -7.18 -24.54
N THR A 591 12.19 -7.92 -24.43
CA THR A 591 12.20 -9.27 -23.85
C THR A 591 12.59 -9.17 -22.38
N ALA A 592 11.72 -9.66 -21.51
CA ALA A 592 11.97 -9.74 -20.06
C ALA A 592 12.35 -11.16 -19.66
N THR A 593 13.23 -11.28 -18.66
CA THR A 593 13.59 -12.56 -18.04
C THR A 593 13.33 -12.48 -16.53
N PHE A 594 12.48 -13.35 -16.03
CA PHE A 594 12.27 -13.59 -14.61
C PHE A 594 13.32 -14.62 -14.15
N ASP A 595 14.34 -14.15 -13.47
CA ASP A 595 15.35 -14.98 -12.83
C ASP A 595 14.84 -15.46 -11.48
N PHE A 596 14.55 -16.76 -11.33
CA PHE A 596 13.95 -17.32 -10.12
C PHE A 596 14.87 -17.20 -8.89
N MET A 597 16.18 -17.12 -9.09
CA MET A 597 17.11 -16.86 -7.99
C MET A 597 16.91 -15.49 -7.33
N LYS A 598 16.37 -14.52 -8.07
CA LYS A 598 16.10 -13.17 -7.59
C LYS A 598 14.69 -12.99 -6.99
N ILE A 599 13.85 -14.02 -7.09
CA ILE A 599 12.45 -13.98 -6.62
C ILE A 599 12.34 -14.82 -5.34
N PRO A 600 12.31 -14.21 -4.16
CA PRO A 600 12.37 -14.94 -2.88
C PRO A 600 11.24 -15.95 -2.67
N ALA A 601 10.14 -15.81 -3.41
CA ALA A 601 8.99 -16.70 -3.36
C ALA A 601 9.16 -17.99 -4.17
N LEU A 602 10.19 -18.08 -5.02
CA LEU A 602 10.44 -19.23 -5.91
C LEU A 602 11.68 -20.02 -5.48
N ASP A 603 11.62 -21.31 -5.70
CA ASP A 603 12.79 -22.21 -5.65
C ASP A 603 13.33 -22.37 -7.08
N PRO A 604 14.56 -21.93 -7.39
CA PRO A 604 15.09 -22.00 -8.75
C PRO A 604 15.30 -23.44 -9.26
N GLU A 605 15.33 -24.45 -8.38
CA GLU A 605 15.45 -25.86 -8.75
C GLU A 605 14.09 -26.54 -8.96
N GLN A 606 13.01 -25.90 -8.52
CA GLN A 606 11.64 -26.40 -8.65
C GLN A 606 11.10 -26.20 -10.06
N THR A 607 10.40 -27.18 -10.61
CA THR A 607 9.61 -27.03 -11.84
C THR A 607 8.26 -26.39 -11.52
N TYR A 608 7.90 -25.37 -12.26
CA TYR A 608 6.61 -24.70 -12.17
C TYR A 608 5.81 -24.85 -13.46
N THR A 609 4.53 -25.15 -13.35
CA THR A 609 3.59 -24.96 -14.45
C THR A 609 3.33 -23.46 -14.60
N VAL A 610 3.46 -22.92 -15.80
CA VAL A 610 3.29 -21.50 -16.12
C VAL A 610 1.93 -21.28 -16.79
N ARG A 611 1.11 -20.46 -16.17
CA ARG A 611 -0.17 -20.06 -16.71
C ARG A 611 -0.16 -18.57 -17.08
N ASP A 612 -0.49 -18.26 -18.32
CA ASP A 612 -0.73 -16.87 -18.78
C ASP A 612 -2.12 -16.44 -18.33
N VAL A 613 -2.17 -15.44 -17.44
CA VAL A 613 -3.39 -14.95 -16.80
C VAL A 613 -4.28 -14.18 -17.79
N TRP A 614 -3.68 -13.50 -18.77
CA TRP A 614 -4.46 -12.82 -19.82
C TRP A 614 -5.07 -13.79 -20.84
N ALA A 615 -4.33 -14.82 -21.20
CA ALA A 615 -4.81 -15.85 -22.12
C ALA A 615 -5.71 -16.89 -21.44
N ASN A 616 -5.73 -16.93 -20.11
CA ASN A 616 -6.43 -17.93 -19.31
C ASN A 616 -6.03 -19.37 -19.69
N ALA A 617 -4.74 -19.59 -19.93
CA ALA A 617 -4.21 -20.85 -20.45
C ALA A 617 -2.84 -21.20 -19.85
N GLU A 618 -2.61 -22.49 -19.61
CA GLU A 618 -1.28 -23.00 -19.36
C GLU A 618 -0.48 -22.92 -20.66
N ILE A 619 0.72 -22.36 -20.59
CA ILE A 619 1.55 -22.09 -21.77
C ILE A 619 2.87 -22.86 -21.79
N ASP A 620 3.44 -23.17 -20.61
CA ASP A 620 4.75 -23.80 -20.50
C ASP A 620 5.00 -24.40 -19.12
N GLU A 621 6.18 -25.00 -18.96
CA GLU A 621 6.81 -25.33 -17.68
C GLU A 621 8.14 -24.56 -17.59
N ALA A 622 8.47 -24.03 -16.41
CA ALA A 622 9.72 -23.29 -16.22
C ALA A 622 10.50 -23.78 -15.00
N VAL A 623 11.82 -23.76 -15.13
CA VAL A 623 12.81 -24.03 -14.08
C VAL A 623 13.90 -22.97 -14.16
N GLY A 624 14.29 -22.38 -13.04
CA GLY A 624 15.36 -21.40 -12.96
C GLY A 624 15.01 -20.03 -13.54
N SER A 625 14.26 -19.98 -14.64
CA SER A 625 13.83 -18.72 -15.25
C SER A 625 12.61 -18.87 -16.14
N LEU A 626 11.95 -17.72 -16.43
CA LEU A 626 10.89 -17.58 -17.42
C LEU A 626 11.19 -16.35 -18.29
N THR A 627 11.03 -16.47 -19.60
CA THR A 627 11.25 -15.35 -20.55
C THR A 627 9.96 -15.01 -21.27
N ALA A 628 9.70 -13.72 -21.49
CA ALA A 628 8.52 -13.25 -22.20
C ALA A 628 8.78 -11.94 -22.96
N ASP A 629 8.20 -11.82 -24.17
CA ASP A 629 8.16 -10.55 -24.88
C ASP A 629 7.02 -9.70 -24.37
N VAL A 630 7.30 -8.41 -24.17
CA VAL A 630 6.38 -7.42 -23.61
C VAL A 630 6.32 -6.21 -24.55
N ARG A 631 5.14 -5.97 -25.14
CA ARG A 631 4.93 -4.81 -26.01
C ARG A 631 5.09 -3.50 -25.24
N SER A 632 5.22 -2.40 -25.98
CA SER A 632 5.20 -1.05 -25.43
C SER A 632 4.04 -0.84 -24.47
N HIS A 633 4.30 -0.34 -23.27
CA HIS A 633 3.36 -0.03 -22.20
C HIS A 633 2.45 -1.19 -21.75
N ALA A 634 2.73 -2.42 -22.21
CA ALA A 634 1.98 -3.61 -21.84
C ALA A 634 2.49 -4.23 -20.55
N THR A 635 1.62 -4.98 -19.88
CA THR A 635 1.95 -5.85 -18.75
C THR A 635 1.57 -7.28 -19.07
N ARG A 636 2.53 -8.20 -18.93
CA ARG A 636 2.30 -9.65 -18.90
C ARG A 636 2.13 -10.09 -17.45
N VAL A 637 1.21 -11.00 -17.23
CA VAL A 637 0.97 -11.60 -15.91
C VAL A 637 0.96 -13.11 -16.02
N PHE A 638 1.75 -13.77 -15.18
CA PHE A 638 1.86 -15.22 -15.12
C PHE A 638 1.55 -15.71 -13.72
N ARG A 639 0.94 -16.86 -13.60
CA ARG A 639 0.82 -17.61 -12.34
C ARG A 639 1.64 -18.88 -12.44
N LEU A 640 2.54 -19.06 -11.47
CA LEU A 640 3.43 -20.19 -11.36
C LEU A 640 2.94 -21.10 -10.23
N SER A 641 2.59 -22.33 -10.57
CA SER A 641 2.21 -23.36 -9.61
C SER A 641 3.33 -24.39 -9.55
N ALA A 642 3.86 -24.62 -8.34
CA ALA A 642 4.88 -25.64 -8.15
C ALA A 642 4.35 -26.97 -8.67
N LYS A 643 5.01 -27.54 -9.65
CA LYS A 643 4.67 -28.87 -10.13
C LYS A 643 4.96 -29.82 -8.98
N LYS A 644 3.88 -30.30 -8.34
CA LYS A 644 4.04 -31.40 -7.41
C LYS A 644 4.73 -32.48 -8.20
N VAL A 645 5.94 -32.84 -7.81
CA VAL A 645 6.48 -34.11 -8.23
C VAL A 645 5.45 -35.10 -7.69
N VAL A 646 4.51 -35.48 -8.53
CA VAL A 646 3.86 -36.75 -8.35
C VAL A 646 5.04 -37.69 -8.54
N ASP A 647 5.64 -38.11 -7.44
CA ASP A 647 6.53 -39.26 -7.50
C ASP A 647 5.76 -40.23 -8.38
N ALA A 648 6.29 -40.43 -9.59
CA ALA A 648 5.63 -41.24 -10.60
C ALA A 648 5.09 -42.43 -9.85
N VAL A 649 3.81 -42.71 -9.98
CA VAL A 649 3.22 -43.94 -9.39
C VAL A 649 4.31 -44.95 -9.53
N ALA A 650 4.99 -45.25 -8.41
CA ALA A 650 6.21 -45.98 -8.45
C ALA A 650 5.89 -47.17 -9.32
N SER A 651 6.55 -47.29 -10.46
CA SER A 651 6.40 -48.42 -11.34
C SER A 651 6.40 -49.61 -10.39
N PRO A 652 5.41 -50.47 -10.40
CA PRO A 652 5.21 -51.45 -9.34
C PRO A 652 6.59 -51.97 -8.98
N LEU A 653 7.02 -51.81 -7.72
CA LEU A 653 8.36 -52.14 -7.26
C LEU A 653 8.66 -53.57 -7.58
N SER A 654 8.92 -53.85 -8.86
CA SER A 654 9.20 -55.14 -9.43
C SER A 654 10.57 -55.70 -8.99
N SER A 655 11.38 -54.82 -8.35
CA SER A 655 12.73 -55.24 -7.89
C SER A 655 12.77 -55.77 -6.44
N LYS A 656 11.66 -55.66 -5.65
CA LYS A 656 11.63 -56.18 -4.26
C LYS A 656 10.31 -56.84 -3.84
N GLY A 657 9.40 -57.12 -4.73
CA GLY A 657 8.25 -57.97 -4.45
C GLY A 657 7.12 -57.36 -3.60
N PHE A 658 7.15 -56.04 -3.27
CA PHE A 658 6.07 -55.40 -2.53
C PHE A 658 5.09 -54.70 -3.47
N ALA A 659 3.82 -54.92 -3.31
CA ALA A 659 2.73 -54.20 -4.02
C ALA A 659 1.72 -53.63 -3.04
N VAL A 660 1.40 -52.36 -3.19
CA VAL A 660 0.35 -51.66 -2.41
C VAL A 660 -0.74 -51.22 -3.38
N VAL A 661 -1.94 -51.71 -3.19
CA VAL A 661 -3.06 -51.46 -4.10
C VAL A 661 -4.26 -50.86 -3.33
N PRO A 662 -4.82 -49.72 -3.77
CA PRO A 662 -6.04 -49.19 -3.20
C PRO A 662 -7.20 -50.12 -3.45
N GLY A 663 -8.14 -50.22 -2.47
CA GLY A 663 -9.37 -50.98 -2.58
C GLY A 663 -10.53 -50.14 -2.00
N LYS A 664 -11.74 -50.61 -2.18
CA LYS A 664 -12.93 -49.88 -1.64
C LYS A 664 -12.85 -49.84 -0.10
N GLY A 665 -12.53 -48.69 0.48
CA GLY A 665 -12.42 -48.48 1.92
C GLY A 665 -11.23 -49.20 2.58
N CYS A 666 -10.18 -49.57 1.83
CA CYS A 666 -9.01 -50.24 2.38
C CYS A 666 -7.82 -50.12 1.48
N VAL A 667 -6.63 -50.32 2.03
CA VAL A 667 -5.44 -50.62 1.27
C VAL A 667 -5.07 -52.09 1.38
N LYS A 668 -4.66 -52.70 0.27
CA LYS A 668 -4.16 -54.08 0.20
C LYS A 668 -2.66 -54.05 -0.03
N VAL A 669 -1.89 -54.71 0.81
CA VAL A 669 -0.43 -54.79 0.72
C VAL A 669 -0.09 -56.28 0.42
N SER A 670 0.63 -56.53 -0.67
CA SER A 670 1.19 -57.83 -1.02
C SER A 670 2.69 -57.82 -0.87
N MET A 671 3.25 -58.83 -0.25
CA MET A 671 4.64 -58.91 0.18
C MET A 671 5.16 -60.35 -0.11
N PRO A 672 5.25 -60.76 -1.38
CA PRO A 672 5.67 -62.09 -1.69
C PRO A 672 7.13 -62.36 -1.29
N ASP A 673 7.39 -63.61 -0.92
CA ASP A 673 8.73 -64.20 -0.63
C ASP A 673 9.58 -63.47 0.44
N THR A 674 9.10 -63.48 1.65
CA THR A 674 9.84 -62.99 2.81
C THR A 674 10.06 -64.04 3.88
N ASP A 675 10.06 -65.33 3.53
CA ASP A 675 10.46 -66.49 4.35
C ASP A 675 10.03 -66.42 5.85
N GLY A 676 8.77 -66.04 6.13
CA GLY A 676 8.26 -65.95 7.49
C GLY A 676 8.77 -64.76 8.32
N LEU A 677 9.45 -63.79 7.72
CA LEU A 677 9.92 -62.59 8.42
C LEU A 677 8.77 -61.71 8.86
N SER A 678 8.94 -61.11 10.03
CA SER A 678 7.99 -60.14 10.55
C SER A 678 8.05 -58.82 9.75
N LYS A 679 6.90 -58.36 9.28
CA LYS A 679 6.71 -57.13 8.50
C LYS A 679 5.86 -56.16 9.29
N ARG A 680 6.32 -54.92 9.42
CA ARG A 680 5.55 -53.86 10.02
C ARG A 680 5.01 -52.94 8.92
N ILE A 681 3.69 -52.79 8.85
CA ILE A 681 3.03 -51.92 7.90
C ILE A 681 2.46 -50.71 8.67
N LEU A 682 2.86 -49.53 8.29
CA LEU A 682 2.37 -48.26 8.87
C LEU A 682 1.66 -47.48 7.78
N VAL A 683 0.51 -46.89 8.13
CA VAL A 683 -0.20 -45.93 7.28
C VAL A 683 -0.23 -44.61 8.00
N SER A 684 0.33 -43.60 7.37
CA SER A 684 0.29 -42.23 7.90
C SER A 684 -0.48 -41.31 6.95
N ASP A 685 -1.06 -40.25 7.50
CA ASP A 685 -1.51 -39.11 6.71
C ASP A 685 -0.31 -38.29 6.21
N PHE A 686 -0.57 -37.21 5.47
CA PHE A 686 0.48 -36.35 4.92
C PHE A 686 1.20 -35.51 5.97
N ASP A 687 0.60 -35.37 7.17
CA ASP A 687 1.19 -34.68 8.31
C ASP A 687 2.12 -35.60 9.12
N GLY A 688 2.33 -36.85 8.63
CA GLY A 688 3.18 -37.83 9.26
C GLY A 688 2.55 -38.57 10.44
N ARG A 689 1.28 -38.33 10.74
CA ARG A 689 0.55 -39.00 11.82
C ARG A 689 0.14 -40.42 11.40
N VAL A 690 0.53 -41.41 12.18
CA VAL A 690 0.14 -42.79 11.93
C VAL A 690 -1.37 -42.98 12.20
N VAL A 691 -2.14 -43.25 11.16
CA VAL A 691 -3.58 -43.44 11.23
C VAL A 691 -3.97 -44.91 11.29
N SER A 692 -3.11 -45.83 10.85
CA SER A 692 -3.32 -47.26 10.93
C SER A 692 -1.96 -48.00 10.84
N GLY A 693 -1.88 -49.20 11.36
CA GLY A 693 -0.69 -50.02 11.24
C GLY A 693 -0.92 -51.46 11.71
N THR A 694 -0.10 -52.38 11.24
CA THR A 694 -0.10 -53.78 11.65
C THR A 694 1.28 -54.37 11.54
N THR A 695 1.53 -55.42 12.30
CA THR A 695 2.70 -56.29 12.14
C THR A 695 2.22 -57.68 11.78
N THR A 696 2.77 -58.27 10.72
CA THR A 696 2.37 -59.56 10.20
C THR A 696 3.53 -60.35 9.63
N ILE A 697 3.44 -61.65 9.66
CA ILE A 697 4.34 -62.57 8.93
C ILE A 697 3.68 -63.04 7.62
N ALA A 698 2.41 -62.71 7.39
CA ALA A 698 1.71 -63.11 6.18
C ALA A 698 2.16 -62.30 4.97
N ASP A 699 2.10 -62.90 3.78
CA ASP A 699 2.48 -62.25 2.51
C ASP A 699 1.43 -61.28 1.98
N LYS A 700 0.32 -61.14 2.65
CA LYS A 700 -0.74 -60.17 2.33
C LYS A 700 -1.34 -59.60 3.58
N ALA A 701 -1.57 -58.27 3.54
CA ALA A 701 -2.28 -57.56 4.58
C ALA A 701 -3.37 -56.65 3.97
N ARG A 702 -4.40 -56.39 4.74
CA ARG A 702 -5.47 -55.46 4.39
C ARG A 702 -5.73 -54.53 5.57
N LEU A 703 -5.60 -53.22 5.35
CA LEU A 703 -5.92 -52.21 6.36
C LEU A 703 -7.12 -51.36 5.93
N ALA A 704 -8.11 -51.29 6.79
CA ALA A 704 -9.30 -50.45 6.55
C ALA A 704 -8.93 -48.99 6.73
N LEU A 705 -9.33 -48.15 5.78
CA LEU A 705 -9.06 -46.70 5.79
C LEU A 705 -10.29 -45.95 5.25
N GLN A 706 -10.47 -44.73 5.70
CA GLN A 706 -11.43 -43.81 5.14
C GLN A 706 -10.98 -43.28 3.78
N LYS A 707 -11.84 -42.55 3.07
CA LYS A 707 -11.45 -41.87 1.83
C LYS A 707 -10.41 -40.77 2.17
N GLY A 708 -9.27 -40.79 1.49
CA GLY A 708 -8.19 -39.87 1.77
C GLY A 708 -6.90 -40.25 1.04
N THR A 709 -5.86 -39.48 1.24
CA THR A 709 -4.53 -39.73 0.70
C THR A 709 -3.61 -40.14 1.85
N TYR A 710 -2.84 -41.22 1.66
CA TYR A 710 -2.04 -41.83 2.70
C TYR A 710 -0.66 -42.23 2.21
N LEU A 711 0.33 -42.28 3.10
CA LEU A 711 1.62 -42.91 2.92
C LEU A 711 1.59 -44.30 3.59
N VAL A 712 1.81 -45.33 2.82
CA VAL A 712 1.89 -46.70 3.33
C VAL A 712 3.34 -47.14 3.34
N THR A 713 3.90 -47.28 4.53
CA THR A 713 5.29 -47.72 4.74
C THR A 713 5.31 -49.16 5.19
N VAL A 714 6.04 -49.99 4.45
CA VAL A 714 6.29 -51.38 4.82
C VAL A 714 7.73 -51.51 5.25
N VAL A 715 7.96 -51.99 6.48
CA VAL A 715 9.29 -52.27 7.03
C VAL A 715 9.48 -53.77 7.19
N CYS A 716 10.53 -54.32 6.59
CA CYS A 716 10.91 -55.69 6.71
C CYS A 716 12.47 -55.78 6.76
N ASN A 717 12.99 -56.44 7.77
CA ASN A 717 14.46 -56.71 7.88
C ASN A 717 15.31 -55.42 7.81
N ALA A 718 14.94 -54.38 8.59
CA ALA A 718 15.58 -53.07 8.61
C ALA A 718 15.52 -52.25 7.28
N GLN A 719 14.82 -52.73 6.28
CA GLN A 719 14.53 -52.00 5.04
C GLN A 719 13.10 -51.48 5.07
N ALA A 720 12.92 -50.22 4.67
CA ALA A 720 11.62 -49.59 4.58
C ALA A 720 11.28 -49.18 3.15
N THR A 721 10.04 -49.36 2.74
CA THR A 721 9.52 -48.90 1.46
C THR A 721 8.21 -48.17 1.72
N THR A 722 8.07 -46.95 1.20
CA THR A 722 6.88 -46.13 1.36
C THR A 722 6.22 -45.89 0.01
N VAL A 723 4.89 -46.07 -0.04
CA VAL A 723 4.07 -45.84 -1.25
C VAL A 723 2.92 -44.93 -0.90
N LYS A 724 2.68 -43.92 -1.74
CA LYS A 724 1.50 -43.04 -1.64
C LYS A 724 0.28 -43.72 -2.22
N VAL A 725 -0.82 -43.67 -1.48
CA VAL A 725 -2.09 -44.29 -1.90
C VAL A 725 -3.21 -43.26 -1.74
N VAL A 726 -4.07 -43.18 -2.76
CA VAL A 726 -5.30 -42.36 -2.74
C VAL A 726 -6.48 -43.33 -2.73
N LEU A 727 -7.39 -43.18 -1.75
CA LEU A 727 -8.61 -44.00 -1.56
C LEU A 727 -9.86 -43.22 -1.88
#